data_420cee1c48103ef4aca73757fa9ba890
#
_entry.id   420cee1c48103ef4aca73757fa9ba890
#
_cell.length_a   1.000
_cell.length_b   1.000
_cell.length_c   1.000
_cell.angle_alpha   90.00
_cell.angle_beta   90.00
_cell.angle_gamma   90.00
#
_symmetry.space_group_name_H-M   'P 1'
#
loop_
_entity.id
_entity.type
_entity.pdbx_description
1 polymer ?
#
loop_
_entity_poly.entity_id
_entity_poly.type
_entity_poly.pdbx_seq_one_letter_code
_entity_poly.pdbx_strand_id
1 'polypeptide(L)'
;MIKPTPLVILLAVLLLLTGTEAAAQTDTVTYQISISQKNVKIAGKESKGMTINGNIPGPTLRFPEGGYAVIYVKNEMNVETSVHWHGLLLPNFQDGVPYLTTPPIEPGKTLKYEFALRHAGTYWYHSHTGLQEQSGVYGSIVIEPKEKTLDYARDFVVVLSDWTYEKPKNVLKNLKRGLEIYDIQKGTSTPLGMVIARGALGAQLNFWRQRMEGADIADIYYPAFLTNGQPVQEYPEFTPGEKVRLRIINAAASSQFWLTFGGEEPLLVAADGLDVMPVQRNKTFIAVAETYDFIVTIPQNGKMEVRATVQDGSGQTSAFFGQGNTLSAPDVPRPDKVAMMQQMAGMKMKMGAPASKFNPGKEEPVEMMNKWGMQMEGEMGMGQMGGMNHDPANVGLMQKGRKDGMSVSKDSLATSKTSHANMSHQGGNRQANKMEMEKAGEKMKMDSVSASGMDHGMHTAPMRKSATNPGMPMAGKSQESSEQGMSGMGMFDEYNYDYLKSPEKTDFPTGKPVKEMVLNLTGNMVRYIWSLNGVPLNEADKIKINKGEVTRITLNNLTMMHHPMHLHGHFFRVINGNGEYSPLKHTVNVAPMQKVVIEFDANEYGDWFFHCHVLYHMDAGMARVFSYGTPRDERLERYPLSILTNKSNHFFTWGVVDAASHMAELNLVSSNIRNQFVLNAEYGWNKNLEAEFTYGRFLYDYLSVFGGVNVENEEDNSLDEIQPTAIVGFRYLTPYLFNLDVRIDNKLRPQISLAREVLVFPRTFLFGEFEYQADFGWVKDTREGNISSGKGYTKEIVWRVGSEYLISKTFSLMANYDNRFGAGGGLTVRF
;
A
#
# COMPACT_ATOMS: atom_id res chain seq x y z
N MET A 1 3.33 29.31 80.46
CA MET A 1 2.85 28.50 79.38
C MET A 1 1.37 28.81 79.12
N ILE A 2 1.06 29.64 78.15
CA ILE A 2 -0.31 29.99 77.83
C ILE A 2 -0.87 28.86 77.00
N LYS A 3 -1.88 28.13 77.38
CA LYS A 3 -2.58 27.10 76.60
C LYS A 3 -3.39 27.80 75.51
N PRO A 4 -3.25 27.41 74.22
CA PRO A 4 -4.07 28.00 73.21
C PRO A 4 -5.54 27.62 73.41
N THR A 5 -6.42 28.62 73.35
CA THR A 5 -7.86 28.44 73.47
C THR A 5 -8.42 27.59 72.32
N PRO A 6 -9.44 26.75 72.54
CA PRO A 6 -10.02 25.88 71.50
C PRO A 6 -10.51 26.64 70.26
N LEU A 7 -10.72 27.95 70.39
CA LEU A 7 -11.09 28.81 69.27
C LEU A 7 -9.94 29.02 68.27
N VAL A 8 -8.68 29.08 68.74
CA VAL A 8 -7.50 29.22 67.87
C VAL A 8 -7.21 27.91 67.10
N ILE A 9 -7.48 26.79 67.75
CA ILE A 9 -7.36 25.47 67.06
C ILE A 9 -8.47 25.30 66.04
N LEU A 10 -9.70 25.75 66.35
CA LEU A 10 -10.82 25.69 65.40
C LEU A 10 -10.59 26.61 64.19
N LEU A 11 -10.03 27.82 64.38
CA LEU A 11 -9.66 28.71 63.32
C LEU A 11 -8.51 28.18 62.41
N ALA A 12 -7.52 27.51 63.05
CA ALA A 12 -6.43 26.88 62.28
C ALA A 12 -6.89 25.64 61.47
N VAL A 13 -7.85 24.87 62.00
CA VAL A 13 -8.49 23.77 61.29
C VAL A 13 -9.42 24.29 60.17
N LEU A 14 -10.14 25.40 60.38
CA LEU A 14 -10.93 26.01 59.33
C LEU A 14 -10.05 26.61 58.21
N LEU A 15 -8.89 27.19 58.52
CA LEU A 15 -7.92 27.66 57.56
C LEU A 15 -7.21 26.51 56.79
N LEU A 16 -7.08 25.34 57.37
CA LEU A 16 -6.59 24.14 56.67
C LEU A 16 -7.64 23.45 55.80
N LEU A 17 -8.94 23.70 56.07
CA LEU A 17 -10.04 23.17 55.26
C LEU A 17 -10.45 24.11 54.11
N THR A 18 -9.95 25.34 54.10
CA THR A 18 -10.09 26.26 52.93
C THR A 18 -8.85 26.23 52.01
N GLY A 19 -8.10 25.12 52.01
CA GLY A 19 -7.25 24.79 50.90
C GLY A 19 -8.15 24.66 49.66
N THR A 20 -8.52 25.77 49.05
CA THR A 20 -9.00 25.77 47.66
C THR A 20 -7.92 25.08 46.88
N GLU A 21 -8.20 23.87 46.39
CA GLU A 21 -7.53 23.41 45.20
C GLU A 21 -7.68 24.53 44.19
N ALA A 22 -6.62 25.33 44.05
CA ALA A 22 -6.47 26.16 42.89
C ALA A 22 -6.47 25.18 41.73
N ALA A 23 -7.64 24.87 41.18
CA ALA A 23 -7.75 24.21 39.90
C ALA A 23 -6.89 25.04 38.98
N ALA A 24 -5.71 24.54 38.64
CA ALA A 24 -4.85 25.15 37.66
C ALA A 24 -5.74 25.43 36.46
N GLN A 25 -5.99 26.72 36.21
CA GLN A 25 -6.80 27.14 35.06
C GLN A 25 -6.02 26.66 33.83
N THR A 26 -6.45 25.52 33.24
CA THR A 26 -5.84 24.98 32.04
C THR A 26 -6.09 26.00 30.93
N ASP A 27 -5.02 26.46 30.27
CA ASP A 27 -5.12 27.37 29.13
C ASP A 27 -6.00 26.73 28.05
N THR A 28 -7.24 27.17 28.00
CA THR A 28 -8.21 26.70 27.01
C THR A 28 -8.09 27.52 25.74
N VAL A 29 -7.77 26.83 24.62
CA VAL A 29 -7.70 27.44 23.29
C VAL A 29 -8.86 26.97 22.45
N THR A 30 -9.60 27.93 21.90
CA THR A 30 -10.80 27.65 21.09
C THR A 30 -10.57 27.99 19.62
N TYR A 31 -10.90 27.05 18.73
CA TYR A 31 -10.93 27.25 17.29
C TYR A 31 -12.32 27.00 16.70
N GLN A 32 -12.60 27.71 15.62
CA GLN A 32 -13.75 27.45 14.75
C GLN A 32 -13.22 27.20 13.34
N ILE A 33 -13.49 26.02 12.79
CA ILE A 33 -13.13 25.67 11.43
C ILE A 33 -14.39 25.28 10.65
N SER A 34 -14.43 25.67 9.39
CA SER A 34 -15.51 25.34 8.47
C SER A 34 -14.96 24.55 7.28
N ILE A 35 -15.63 23.46 6.96
CA ILE A 35 -15.30 22.62 5.79
C ILE A 35 -16.30 22.93 4.70
N SER A 36 -15.79 23.38 3.54
CA SER A 36 -16.64 23.79 2.42
C SER A 36 -16.04 23.37 1.08
N GLN A 37 -16.90 23.12 0.09
CA GLN A 37 -16.45 22.85 -1.27
C GLN A 37 -16.36 24.16 -2.06
N LYS A 38 -15.18 24.45 -2.62
CA LYS A 38 -14.90 25.66 -3.40
C LYS A 38 -14.08 25.36 -4.64
N ASN A 39 -14.07 26.29 -5.59
CA ASN A 39 -13.08 26.29 -6.65
C ASN A 39 -11.77 26.80 -6.06
N VAL A 40 -10.70 26.05 -6.30
CA VAL A 40 -9.33 26.34 -5.88
C VAL A 40 -8.41 26.32 -7.09
N LYS A 41 -7.36 27.13 -7.04
CA LYS A 41 -6.33 27.13 -8.09
C LYS A 41 -5.07 26.44 -7.54
N ILE A 42 -4.83 25.20 -7.98
CA ILE A 42 -3.68 24.41 -7.57
C ILE A 42 -2.78 24.18 -8.80
N ALA A 43 -1.48 24.42 -8.65
CA ALA A 43 -0.50 24.30 -9.74
C ALA A 43 -0.95 24.98 -11.05
N GLY A 44 -1.54 26.19 -10.92
CA GLY A 44 -1.98 26.99 -12.05
C GLY A 44 -3.33 26.61 -12.68
N LYS A 45 -3.95 25.51 -12.27
CA LYS A 45 -5.22 25.00 -12.84
C LYS A 45 -6.35 25.07 -11.79
N GLU A 46 -7.53 25.51 -12.24
CA GLU A 46 -8.74 25.49 -11.42
C GLU A 46 -9.29 24.07 -11.23
N SER A 47 -9.72 23.79 -10.01
CA SER A 47 -10.29 22.51 -9.62
C SER A 47 -11.30 22.71 -8.49
N LYS A 48 -12.22 21.76 -8.32
CA LYS A 48 -13.05 21.69 -7.13
C LYS A 48 -12.27 21.06 -6.00
N GLY A 49 -12.05 21.80 -4.91
CA GLY A 49 -11.43 21.33 -3.69
C GLY A 49 -12.39 21.40 -2.51
N MET A 50 -12.10 20.60 -1.49
CA MET A 50 -12.73 20.71 -0.18
C MET A 50 -11.77 21.48 0.72
N THR A 51 -12.16 22.66 1.15
CA THR A 51 -11.29 23.61 1.86
C THR A 51 -11.64 23.66 3.34
N ILE A 52 -10.66 23.98 4.17
CA ILE A 52 -10.88 24.32 5.58
C ILE A 52 -10.60 25.81 5.76
N ASN A 53 -11.61 26.56 6.20
CA ASN A 53 -11.60 28.03 6.26
C ASN A 53 -11.19 28.66 4.92
N GLY A 54 -11.55 28.00 3.80
CA GLY A 54 -11.29 28.50 2.44
C GLY A 54 -9.92 28.15 1.85
N ASN A 55 -9.05 27.45 2.58
CA ASN A 55 -7.67 27.12 2.18
C ASN A 55 -7.43 25.61 2.06
N ILE A 56 -6.39 25.23 1.31
CA ILE A 56 -5.74 23.92 1.24
C ILE A 56 -4.21 24.15 1.26
N PRO A 57 -3.48 23.63 2.28
CA PRO A 57 -3.99 23.02 3.51
C PRO A 57 -4.84 24.02 4.35
N GLY A 58 -5.62 23.47 5.28
CA GLY A 58 -6.30 24.23 6.31
C GLY A 58 -5.32 24.94 7.27
N PRO A 59 -5.83 25.79 8.19
CA PRO A 59 -4.98 26.56 9.11
C PRO A 59 -4.18 25.65 10.04
N THR A 60 -2.99 26.12 10.47
CA THR A 60 -2.25 25.50 11.57
C THR A 60 -2.93 25.83 12.89
N LEU A 61 -3.35 24.81 13.63
CA LEU A 61 -3.90 24.96 14.97
C LEU A 61 -2.76 24.90 15.98
N ARG A 62 -2.57 25.96 16.77
CA ARG A 62 -1.50 26.06 17.77
C ARG A 62 -2.05 26.04 19.18
N PHE A 63 -1.44 25.24 20.03
CA PHE A 63 -1.86 25.03 21.40
C PHE A 63 -0.64 24.96 22.33
N PRO A 64 -0.79 25.33 23.62
CA PRO A 64 0.22 25.03 24.64
C PRO A 64 0.09 23.57 25.14
N GLU A 65 1.20 22.93 25.44
CA GLU A 65 1.23 21.63 26.10
C GLU A 65 0.59 21.70 27.50
N GLY A 66 -0.24 20.72 27.82
CA GLY A 66 -1.02 20.67 29.06
C GLY A 66 -2.26 21.59 29.04
N GLY A 67 -2.50 22.31 27.94
CA GLY A 67 -3.71 23.08 27.72
C GLY A 67 -4.91 22.22 27.39
N TYR A 68 -6.03 22.88 27.08
CA TYR A 68 -7.28 22.24 26.70
C TYR A 68 -7.76 22.78 25.35
N ALA A 69 -7.97 21.88 24.39
CA ALA A 69 -8.47 22.24 23.06
C ALA A 69 -9.99 22.18 23.03
N VAL A 70 -10.61 23.22 22.46
CA VAL A 70 -12.03 23.25 22.11
C VAL A 70 -12.14 23.64 20.64
N ILE A 71 -12.64 22.75 19.80
CA ILE A 71 -12.67 22.96 18.37
C ILE A 71 -14.09 22.70 17.84
N TYR A 72 -14.69 23.75 17.24
CA TYR A 72 -15.97 23.64 16.57
C TYR A 72 -15.73 23.43 15.09
N VAL A 73 -16.17 22.28 14.57
CA VAL A 73 -16.05 21.91 13.15
C VAL A 73 -17.42 22.03 12.50
N LYS A 74 -17.60 23.03 11.63
CA LYS A 74 -18.82 23.25 10.86
C LYS A 74 -18.71 22.60 9.48
N ASN A 75 -19.67 21.77 9.13
CA ASN A 75 -19.82 21.22 7.78
C ASN A 75 -20.71 22.14 6.94
N GLU A 76 -20.13 22.84 5.98
CA GLU A 76 -20.83 23.70 5.01
C GLU A 76 -21.02 23.01 3.65
N MET A 77 -20.73 21.71 3.56
CA MET A 77 -20.94 20.90 2.36
C MET A 77 -22.33 20.28 2.35
N ASN A 78 -22.71 19.70 1.20
CA ASN A 78 -23.94 18.92 1.03
C ASN A 78 -23.75 17.42 1.26
N VAL A 79 -22.59 17.01 1.74
CA VAL A 79 -22.23 15.62 2.09
C VAL A 79 -21.70 15.62 3.52
N GLU A 80 -21.77 14.48 4.19
CA GLU A 80 -21.17 14.30 5.51
C GLU A 80 -19.64 14.49 5.47
N THR A 81 -19.07 14.83 6.60
CA THR A 81 -17.61 14.93 6.80
C THR A 81 -17.21 14.50 8.20
N SER A 82 -15.92 14.49 8.49
CA SER A 82 -15.35 14.26 9.81
C SER A 82 -13.97 14.90 9.91
N VAL A 83 -13.46 15.03 11.12
CA VAL A 83 -12.05 15.41 11.35
C VAL A 83 -11.46 14.47 12.38
N HIS A 84 -10.38 13.81 12.01
CA HIS A 84 -9.52 13.04 12.88
C HIS A 84 -8.30 13.90 13.27
N TRP A 85 -7.90 13.82 14.54
CA TRP A 85 -6.77 14.53 15.13
C TRP A 85 -5.57 13.58 15.19
N HIS A 86 -4.87 13.47 14.08
CA HIS A 86 -3.86 12.44 13.84
C HIS A 86 -2.67 12.54 14.80
N GLY A 87 -2.42 11.44 15.51
CA GLY A 87 -1.31 11.30 16.45
C GLY A 87 -1.58 11.83 17.86
N LEU A 88 -2.76 12.40 18.14
CA LEU A 88 -3.10 12.87 19.48
C LEU A 88 -3.66 11.76 20.37
N LEU A 89 -3.23 11.72 21.63
CA LEU A 89 -3.82 10.89 22.67
C LEU A 89 -5.02 11.60 23.30
N LEU A 90 -6.21 11.18 22.94
CA LEU A 90 -7.46 11.83 23.30
C LEU A 90 -8.55 10.82 23.64
N PRO A 91 -9.66 11.25 24.30
CA PRO A 91 -10.77 10.36 24.57
C PRO A 91 -11.34 9.75 23.28
N ASN A 92 -11.66 8.45 23.30
CA ASN A 92 -12.10 7.69 22.14
C ASN A 92 -13.21 8.39 21.32
N PHE A 93 -14.20 9.00 21.98
CA PHE A 93 -15.28 9.73 21.28
C PHE A 93 -14.79 10.99 20.52
N GLN A 94 -13.64 11.54 20.86
CA GLN A 94 -13.06 12.72 20.22
C GLN A 94 -12.13 12.39 19.04
N ASP A 95 -11.91 11.12 18.77
CA ASP A 95 -10.95 10.63 17.77
C ASP A 95 -11.28 11.03 16.31
N GLY A 96 -12.55 11.13 15.97
CA GLY A 96 -12.99 11.65 14.68
C GLY A 96 -13.18 10.62 13.56
N VAL A 97 -13.12 9.32 13.83
CA VAL A 97 -13.46 8.29 12.84
C VAL A 97 -14.96 8.08 12.80
N PRO A 98 -15.63 8.46 11.69
CA PRO A 98 -17.08 8.36 11.61
C PRO A 98 -17.54 6.89 11.69
N TYR A 99 -18.67 6.67 12.35
CA TYR A 99 -19.28 5.34 12.56
C TYR A 99 -18.50 4.39 13.47
N LEU A 100 -17.28 4.76 13.92
CA LEU A 100 -16.50 3.96 14.86
C LEU A 100 -16.41 4.64 16.23
N THR A 101 -15.74 5.79 16.26
CA THR A 101 -15.46 6.54 17.49
C THR A 101 -16.33 7.79 17.65
N THR A 102 -16.72 8.43 16.55
CA THR A 102 -17.36 9.74 16.50
C THR A 102 -18.53 9.71 15.50
N PRO A 103 -19.63 10.45 15.72
CA PRO A 103 -20.64 10.63 14.69
C PRO A 103 -20.09 11.35 13.46
N PRO A 104 -20.57 11.07 12.23
CA PRO A 104 -20.28 11.93 11.09
C PRO A 104 -20.86 13.33 11.32
N ILE A 105 -20.21 14.35 10.78
CA ILE A 105 -20.73 15.71 10.78
C ILE A 105 -21.65 15.87 9.56
N GLU A 106 -22.94 15.81 9.80
CA GLU A 106 -23.96 15.91 8.74
C GLU A 106 -23.94 17.29 8.05
N PRO A 107 -24.46 17.42 6.83
CA PRO A 107 -24.57 18.70 6.12
C PRO A 107 -25.21 19.80 6.98
N GLY A 108 -24.55 20.97 7.05
CA GLY A 108 -25.00 22.14 7.80
C GLY A 108 -24.84 22.05 9.32
N LYS A 109 -24.34 20.91 9.87
CA LYS A 109 -24.17 20.73 11.31
C LYS A 109 -22.77 21.14 11.76
N THR A 110 -22.68 21.38 13.08
CA THR A 110 -21.41 21.66 13.79
C THR A 110 -21.20 20.60 14.84
N LEU A 111 -20.01 20.02 14.88
CA LEU A 111 -19.56 19.14 15.96
C LEU A 111 -18.51 19.84 16.80
N LYS A 112 -18.65 19.75 18.11
CA LYS A 112 -17.67 20.22 19.09
C LYS A 112 -16.76 19.08 19.46
N TYR A 113 -15.45 19.30 19.30
CA TYR A 113 -14.39 18.44 19.84
C TYR A 113 -13.76 19.16 21.04
N GLU A 114 -13.46 18.41 22.09
CA GLU A 114 -12.82 18.96 23.30
C GLU A 114 -11.98 17.91 24.02
N PHE A 115 -10.71 18.23 24.25
CA PHE A 115 -9.77 17.31 24.86
C PHE A 115 -8.54 18.01 25.46
N ALA A 116 -7.91 17.36 26.45
CA ALA A 116 -6.64 17.80 27.00
C ALA A 116 -5.48 17.47 26.06
N LEU A 117 -4.49 18.36 26.01
CA LEU A 117 -3.29 18.25 25.17
C LEU A 117 -2.14 17.73 26.03
N ARG A 118 -1.79 16.45 25.85
CA ARG A 118 -0.88 15.71 26.75
C ARG A 118 0.58 15.82 26.36
N HIS A 119 0.89 16.01 25.08
CA HIS A 119 2.26 15.96 24.54
C HIS A 119 2.48 17.11 23.58
N ALA A 120 3.61 17.82 23.74
CA ALA A 120 4.09 18.77 22.74
C ALA A 120 4.46 18.06 21.43
N GLY A 121 4.51 18.79 20.33
CA GLY A 121 5.00 18.23 19.06
C GLY A 121 4.29 18.75 17.83
N THR A 122 4.61 18.09 16.71
CA THR A 122 4.07 18.35 15.38
C THR A 122 3.11 17.25 15.00
N TYR A 123 1.86 17.62 14.78
CA TYR A 123 0.75 16.74 14.44
C TYR A 123 -0.04 17.32 13.28
N TRP A 124 -1.10 16.64 12.86
CA TRP A 124 -1.96 17.13 11.80
C TRP A 124 -3.40 16.68 11.98
N TYR A 125 -4.30 17.19 11.18
CA TYR A 125 -5.70 16.76 11.18
C TYR A 125 -6.21 16.61 9.76
N HIS A 126 -7.11 15.63 9.54
CA HIS A 126 -7.67 15.35 8.22
C HIS A 126 -9.05 14.69 8.32
N SER A 127 -9.75 14.65 7.19
CA SER A 127 -11.02 13.93 7.12
C SER A 127 -10.81 12.41 7.08
N HIS A 128 -11.60 11.71 7.84
CA HIS A 128 -11.75 10.24 7.76
C HIS A 128 -13.00 9.80 7.00
N THR A 129 -13.68 10.73 6.32
CA THR A 129 -14.90 10.47 5.53
C THR A 129 -14.56 10.31 4.06
N GLY A 130 -14.72 9.10 3.52
CA GLY A 130 -14.50 8.83 2.11
C GLY A 130 -13.06 9.14 1.69
N LEU A 131 -12.98 9.77 0.52
CA LEU A 131 -11.70 10.19 -0.06
C LEU A 131 -11.54 11.72 0.04
N GLN A 132 -12.07 12.36 1.12
CA GLN A 132 -12.06 13.81 1.27
C GLN A 132 -10.66 14.36 1.57
N GLU A 133 -9.79 13.56 2.18
CA GLU A 133 -8.38 13.90 2.38
C GLU A 133 -7.71 14.22 1.04
N GLN A 134 -7.85 13.37 0.03
CA GLN A 134 -7.36 13.65 -1.33
C GLN A 134 -7.96 14.92 -1.94
N SER A 135 -9.13 15.33 -1.47
CA SER A 135 -9.82 16.54 -1.98
C SER A 135 -9.41 17.84 -1.25
N GLY A 136 -8.55 17.74 -0.21
CA GLY A 136 -7.99 18.91 0.48
C GLY A 136 -8.42 19.08 1.93
N VAL A 137 -9.14 18.14 2.55
CA VAL A 137 -9.56 18.25 3.95
C VAL A 137 -8.46 17.78 4.89
N TYR A 138 -7.41 18.58 5.04
CA TYR A 138 -6.29 18.37 5.95
C TYR A 138 -5.65 19.72 6.38
N GLY A 139 -4.96 19.71 7.53
CA GLY A 139 -4.21 20.82 8.05
C GLY A 139 -3.31 20.41 9.21
N SER A 140 -2.50 21.32 9.73
CA SER A 140 -1.46 21.05 10.73
C SER A 140 -1.87 21.41 12.14
N ILE A 141 -1.26 20.72 13.12
CA ILE A 141 -1.37 21.01 14.55
C ILE A 141 0.05 21.16 15.10
N VAL A 142 0.27 22.20 15.89
CA VAL A 142 1.49 22.38 16.66
C VAL A 142 1.11 22.53 18.12
N ILE A 143 1.65 21.68 18.98
CA ILE A 143 1.52 21.79 20.43
C ILE A 143 2.87 22.26 20.93
N GLU A 144 2.90 23.51 21.41
CA GLU A 144 4.12 24.16 21.90
C GLU A 144 4.53 23.56 23.26
N PRO A 145 5.81 23.16 23.43
CA PRO A 145 6.28 22.63 24.70
C PRO A 145 6.26 23.68 25.81
N LYS A 146 6.00 23.26 27.04
CA LYS A 146 6.08 24.14 28.22
C LYS A 146 7.46 24.75 28.40
N GLU A 147 8.49 23.95 28.12
CA GLU A 147 9.88 24.36 28.17
C GLU A 147 10.55 24.12 26.83
N LYS A 148 11.18 25.15 26.30
CA LYS A 148 11.88 25.05 25.03
C LYS A 148 13.27 24.45 25.27
N THR A 149 13.44 23.18 24.90
CA THR A 149 14.69 22.43 25.07
C THR A 149 15.67 22.58 23.91
N LEU A 150 15.20 22.98 22.71
CA LEU A 150 15.97 23.09 21.49
C LEU A 150 16.28 24.57 21.17
N ASP A 151 17.50 24.83 20.65
CA ASP A 151 17.95 26.16 20.24
C ASP A 151 17.50 26.44 18.80
N TYR A 152 16.44 27.25 18.64
CA TYR A 152 15.99 27.79 17.36
C TYR A 152 15.29 29.14 17.59
N ALA A 153 15.34 30.05 16.62
CA ALA A 153 14.72 31.36 16.71
C ALA A 153 13.20 31.28 16.58
N ARG A 154 12.72 30.55 15.57
CA ARG A 154 11.30 30.29 15.30
C ARG A 154 11.09 28.94 14.66
N ASP A 155 9.85 28.47 14.65
CA ASP A 155 9.46 27.29 13.89
C ASP A 155 8.67 27.65 12.63
N PHE A 156 8.63 26.72 11.69
CA PHE A 156 7.90 26.86 10.45
C PHE A 156 7.31 25.52 10.00
N VAL A 157 6.01 25.49 9.66
CA VAL A 157 5.33 24.28 9.25
C VAL A 157 5.38 24.11 7.73
N VAL A 158 5.81 22.94 7.29
CA VAL A 158 5.87 22.51 5.89
C VAL A 158 4.93 21.33 5.72
N VAL A 159 3.81 21.52 5.03
CA VAL A 159 2.84 20.46 4.72
C VAL A 159 3.06 20.01 3.30
N LEU A 160 3.48 18.75 3.14
CA LEU A 160 3.61 18.09 1.84
C LEU A 160 2.29 17.42 1.48
N SER A 161 1.91 17.47 0.21
CA SER A 161 0.72 16.78 -0.29
C SER A 161 0.83 16.45 -1.78
N ASP A 162 -0.05 15.59 -2.24
CA ASP A 162 -0.25 15.28 -3.65
C ASP A 162 -1.60 15.83 -4.14
N TRP A 163 -1.68 16.13 -5.42
CA TRP A 163 -2.91 16.67 -5.99
C TRP A 163 -3.27 16.00 -7.31
N THR A 164 -4.54 15.65 -7.45
CA THR A 164 -5.12 15.17 -8.70
C THR A 164 -6.33 16.02 -9.10
N TYR A 165 -6.50 16.23 -10.41
CA TYR A 165 -7.70 16.87 -10.94
C TYR A 165 -8.82 15.86 -11.24
N GLU A 166 -8.55 14.57 -11.04
CA GLU A 166 -9.57 13.53 -11.11
C GLU A 166 -10.41 13.51 -9.82
N LYS A 167 -11.67 13.13 -9.95
CA LYS A 167 -12.46 12.81 -8.76
C LYS A 167 -11.83 11.61 -8.06
N PRO A 168 -11.53 11.65 -6.76
CA PRO A 168 -10.87 10.53 -6.07
C PRO A 168 -11.55 9.18 -6.25
N LYS A 169 -12.89 9.16 -6.32
CA LYS A 169 -13.65 7.95 -6.63
C LYS A 169 -13.35 7.36 -8.02
N ASN A 170 -13.03 8.22 -9.00
CA ASN A 170 -12.62 7.75 -10.33
C ASN A 170 -11.19 7.20 -10.31
N VAL A 171 -10.30 7.80 -9.51
CA VAL A 171 -8.96 7.23 -9.27
C VAL A 171 -9.09 5.81 -8.75
N LEU A 172 -9.87 5.61 -7.68
CA LEU A 172 -10.10 4.27 -7.13
C LEU A 172 -10.76 3.31 -8.14
N LYS A 173 -11.71 3.79 -8.96
CA LYS A 173 -12.30 3.00 -10.04
C LYS A 173 -11.24 2.55 -11.05
N ASN A 174 -10.35 3.44 -11.47
CA ASN A 174 -9.27 3.12 -12.42
C ASN A 174 -8.29 2.10 -11.83
N LEU A 175 -7.94 2.22 -10.55
CA LEU A 175 -7.10 1.24 -9.84
C LEU A 175 -7.77 -0.14 -9.81
N LYS A 176 -9.07 -0.21 -9.48
CA LYS A 176 -9.83 -1.48 -9.46
C LYS A 176 -10.02 -2.12 -10.83
N ARG A 177 -9.92 -1.35 -11.88
CA ARG A 177 -9.95 -1.84 -13.26
C ARG A 177 -8.68 -2.60 -13.65
N GLY A 178 -7.55 -2.36 -12.96
CA GLY A 178 -6.32 -3.13 -13.12
C GLY A 178 -5.47 -2.76 -14.35
N LEU A 179 -5.62 -1.56 -14.92
CA LEU A 179 -4.81 -1.09 -16.04
C LEU A 179 -3.60 -0.27 -15.55
N GLU A 180 -2.44 -0.50 -16.14
CA GLU A 180 -1.18 0.25 -15.86
C GLU A 180 -1.19 1.70 -16.42
N ILE A 181 -2.35 2.32 -16.56
CA ILE A 181 -2.50 3.65 -17.13
C ILE A 181 -1.68 4.69 -16.37
N TYR A 182 -1.67 4.62 -15.05
CA TYR A 182 -0.94 5.59 -14.24
C TYR A 182 0.57 5.44 -14.38
N ASP A 183 1.10 4.23 -14.49
CA ASP A 183 2.53 4.00 -14.74
C ASP A 183 2.95 4.50 -16.13
N ILE A 184 2.10 4.31 -17.12
CA ILE A 184 2.32 4.87 -18.46
C ILE A 184 2.32 6.41 -18.42
N GLN A 185 1.40 7.04 -17.67
CA GLN A 185 1.34 8.49 -17.52
C GLN A 185 2.55 9.07 -16.78
N LYS A 186 3.02 8.38 -15.74
CA LYS A 186 4.23 8.73 -14.97
C LYS A 186 5.52 8.50 -15.77
N GLY A 187 5.48 7.69 -16.83
CA GLY A 187 6.68 7.22 -17.54
C GLY A 187 7.50 6.26 -16.70
N THR A 188 6.85 5.48 -15.82
CA THR A 188 7.44 4.48 -14.93
C THR A 188 7.09 3.05 -15.33
N SER A 189 6.30 2.85 -16.38
CA SER A 189 5.98 1.53 -16.92
C SER A 189 7.23 0.78 -17.39
N THR A 190 7.21 -0.54 -17.31
CA THR A 190 8.29 -1.43 -17.76
C THR A 190 7.81 -2.33 -18.92
N PRO A 191 7.66 -1.76 -20.15
CA PRO A 191 7.19 -2.52 -21.29
C PRO A 191 8.10 -3.71 -21.61
N LEU A 192 7.55 -4.81 -22.11
CA LEU A 192 8.28 -6.05 -22.42
C LEU A 192 9.47 -5.82 -23.35
N GLY A 193 9.35 -4.91 -24.33
CA GLY A 193 10.46 -4.54 -25.21
C GLY A 193 11.66 -3.96 -24.44
N MET A 194 11.43 -3.11 -23.43
CA MET A 194 12.48 -2.58 -22.55
C MET A 194 13.09 -3.69 -21.70
N VAL A 195 12.27 -4.56 -21.14
CA VAL A 195 12.71 -5.70 -20.31
C VAL A 195 13.62 -6.65 -21.10
N ILE A 196 13.24 -6.97 -22.37
CA ILE A 196 14.04 -7.81 -23.27
C ILE A 196 15.36 -7.09 -23.64
N ALA A 197 15.31 -5.82 -24.01
CA ALA A 197 16.50 -5.04 -24.35
C ALA A 197 17.51 -4.96 -23.20
N ARG A 198 17.05 -5.06 -21.96
CA ARG A 198 17.88 -5.06 -20.74
C ARG A 198 18.23 -6.46 -20.23
N GLY A 199 17.93 -7.54 -20.97
CA GLY A 199 18.23 -8.92 -20.61
C GLY A 199 17.47 -9.41 -19.37
N ALA A 200 16.32 -8.78 -19.03
CA ALA A 200 15.56 -9.05 -17.81
C ALA A 200 14.34 -9.99 -18.01
N LEU A 201 14.22 -10.64 -19.17
CA LEU A 201 13.06 -11.50 -19.50
C LEU A 201 12.84 -12.61 -18.47
N GLY A 202 13.92 -13.23 -17.95
CA GLY A 202 13.81 -14.24 -16.91
C GLY A 202 13.20 -13.72 -15.61
N ALA A 203 13.55 -12.49 -15.22
CA ALA A 203 12.95 -11.81 -14.08
C ALA A 203 11.47 -11.52 -14.33
N GLN A 204 11.12 -11.01 -15.49
CA GLN A 204 9.73 -10.73 -15.87
C GLN A 204 8.87 -12.01 -15.84
N LEU A 205 9.36 -13.11 -16.40
CA LEU A 205 8.66 -14.40 -16.36
C LEU A 205 8.48 -14.91 -14.93
N ASN A 206 9.45 -14.65 -14.03
CA ASN A 206 9.30 -14.97 -12.61
C ASN A 206 8.21 -14.14 -11.92
N PHE A 207 8.11 -12.84 -12.22
CA PHE A 207 7.04 -11.98 -11.73
C PHE A 207 5.67 -12.42 -12.26
N TRP A 208 5.56 -12.65 -13.57
CA TRP A 208 4.31 -13.15 -14.16
C TRP A 208 3.87 -14.50 -13.59
N ARG A 209 4.83 -15.41 -13.35
CA ARG A 209 4.52 -16.69 -12.69
C ARG A 209 3.88 -16.49 -11.32
N GLN A 210 4.21 -15.41 -10.63
CA GLN A 210 3.66 -15.02 -9.34
C GLN A 210 2.44 -14.08 -9.46
N ARG A 211 1.91 -13.90 -10.66
CA ARG A 211 0.75 -13.02 -10.99
C ARG A 211 0.99 -11.54 -10.70
N MET A 212 2.21 -11.08 -10.95
CA MET A 212 2.58 -9.67 -10.86
C MET A 212 3.04 -9.18 -12.23
N GLU A 213 2.56 -8.02 -12.67
CA GLU A 213 2.96 -7.43 -13.94
C GLU A 213 4.41 -6.95 -13.92
N GLY A 214 4.86 -6.35 -12.83
CA GLY A 214 6.22 -5.84 -12.65
C GLY A 214 6.48 -5.38 -11.23
N ALA A 215 7.61 -4.73 -11.00
CA ALA A 215 7.88 -4.02 -9.76
C ALA A 215 7.02 -2.75 -9.72
N ASP A 216 6.26 -2.58 -8.65
CA ASP A 216 5.44 -1.40 -8.42
C ASP A 216 5.94 -0.63 -7.21
N ILE A 217 5.95 0.72 -7.29
CA ILE A 217 6.47 1.61 -6.26
C ILE A 217 5.41 2.59 -5.79
N ALA A 218 4.57 3.05 -6.71
CA ALA A 218 3.48 3.97 -6.43
C ALA A 218 2.36 3.77 -7.45
N ASP A 219 1.12 3.68 -6.99
CA ASP A 219 -0.05 3.28 -7.78
C ASP A 219 -0.58 4.39 -8.69
N ILE A 220 -0.43 5.67 -8.30
CA ILE A 220 -1.24 6.77 -8.82
C ILE A 220 -0.36 7.78 -9.54
N TYR A 221 -0.90 8.35 -10.61
CA TYR A 221 -0.35 9.53 -11.25
C TYR A 221 -0.90 10.81 -10.61
N TYR A 222 0.00 11.61 -10.09
CA TYR A 222 -0.30 12.96 -9.59
C TYR A 222 0.33 14.01 -10.50
N PRO A 223 -0.49 14.91 -11.07
CA PRO A 223 0.02 16.00 -11.91
C PRO A 223 0.72 17.10 -11.11
N ALA A 224 0.60 17.12 -9.78
CA ALA A 224 1.31 18.06 -8.92
C ALA A 224 1.58 17.47 -7.53
N PHE A 225 2.78 17.76 -7.01
CA PHE A 225 3.16 17.58 -5.61
C PHE A 225 3.31 18.98 -5.00
N LEU A 226 2.89 19.15 -3.76
CA LEU A 226 2.70 20.46 -3.18
C LEU A 226 3.43 20.59 -1.84
N THR A 227 3.99 21.76 -1.65
CA THR A 227 4.45 22.29 -0.36
C THR A 227 3.53 23.45 0.04
N ASN A 228 2.86 23.33 1.19
CA ASN A 228 1.90 24.35 1.65
C ASN A 228 0.90 24.79 0.56
N GLY A 229 0.40 23.82 -0.22
CA GLY A 229 -0.63 24.01 -1.24
C GLY A 229 -0.14 24.48 -2.62
N GLN A 230 1.18 24.63 -2.84
CA GLN A 230 1.76 25.01 -4.12
C GLN A 230 2.94 24.12 -4.50
N PRO A 231 3.25 23.93 -5.80
CA PRO A 231 4.39 23.11 -6.23
C PRO A 231 5.75 23.67 -5.80
N VAL A 232 5.85 24.99 -5.69
CA VAL A 232 7.04 25.73 -5.28
C VAL A 232 6.64 26.86 -4.36
N GLN A 233 7.35 27.00 -3.25
CA GLN A 233 7.14 28.08 -2.29
C GLN A 233 8.46 28.79 -1.99
N GLU A 234 8.41 30.13 -1.84
CA GLU A 234 9.56 30.94 -1.44
C GLU A 234 9.23 31.73 -0.17
N TYR A 235 10.17 31.71 0.78
CA TYR A 235 10.07 32.35 2.08
C TYR A 235 11.28 33.28 2.29
N PRO A 236 11.28 34.47 1.63
CA PRO A 236 12.41 35.39 1.67
C PRO A 236 12.55 36.11 3.01
N GLU A 237 11.58 36.01 3.91
CA GLU A 237 11.57 36.64 5.25
C GLU A 237 12.49 35.95 6.26
N PHE A 238 13.13 34.82 5.91
CA PHE A 238 14.10 34.16 6.76
C PHE A 238 15.48 34.82 6.60
N THR A 239 16.11 35.11 7.73
CA THR A 239 17.36 35.86 7.75
C THR A 239 18.60 34.96 7.77
N PRO A 240 19.71 35.37 7.13
CA PRO A 240 20.97 34.62 7.15
C PRO A 240 21.43 34.31 8.58
N GLY A 241 21.83 33.05 8.81
CA GLY A 241 22.28 32.55 10.11
C GLY A 241 21.18 32.22 11.10
N GLU A 242 19.91 32.46 10.75
CA GLU A 242 18.78 32.13 11.59
C GLU A 242 18.64 30.61 11.71
N LYS A 243 18.53 30.10 12.93
CA LYS A 243 18.17 28.70 13.20
C LYS A 243 16.65 28.54 13.21
N VAL A 244 16.12 27.65 12.40
CA VAL A 244 14.69 27.41 12.23
C VAL A 244 14.37 25.96 12.51
N ARG A 245 13.29 25.70 13.27
CA ARG A 245 12.70 24.37 13.40
C ARG A 245 11.69 24.19 12.26
N LEU A 246 12.05 23.43 11.24
CA LEU A 246 11.14 23.03 10.17
C LEU A 246 10.32 21.83 10.62
N ARG A 247 9.01 21.99 10.70
CA ARG A 247 8.03 20.98 11.08
C ARG A 247 7.42 20.40 9.80
N ILE A 248 7.94 19.30 9.32
CA ILE A 248 7.53 18.70 8.05
C ILE A 248 6.49 17.62 8.27
N ILE A 249 5.36 17.75 7.61
CA ILE A 249 4.21 16.84 7.69
C ILE A 249 3.96 16.28 6.30
N ASN A 250 3.89 14.96 6.15
CA ASN A 250 3.42 14.36 4.91
C ASN A 250 1.91 14.09 4.99
N ALA A 251 1.12 15.05 4.53
CA ALA A 251 -0.35 14.98 4.42
C ALA A 251 -0.81 14.58 3.00
N ALA A 252 0.04 13.88 2.23
CA ALA A 252 -0.34 13.33 0.93
C ALA A 252 -1.30 12.14 1.10
N ALA A 253 -2.20 11.96 0.14
CA ALA A 253 -3.12 10.82 0.17
C ALA A 253 -2.42 9.49 -0.14
N SER A 254 -1.34 9.50 -0.94
CA SER A 254 -0.64 8.28 -1.34
C SER A 254 0.87 8.44 -1.54
N SER A 255 1.35 9.68 -1.73
CA SER A 255 2.74 9.93 -2.08
C SER A 255 3.63 9.95 -0.85
N GLN A 256 4.76 9.27 -0.95
CA GLN A 256 5.83 9.28 0.04
C GLN A 256 7.02 10.00 -0.57
N PHE A 257 7.84 10.65 0.25
CA PHE A 257 8.87 11.54 -0.25
C PHE A 257 10.24 11.25 0.35
N TRP A 258 11.26 11.50 -0.45
CA TRP A 258 12.61 11.72 0.02
C TRP A 258 12.82 13.20 0.27
N LEU A 259 13.13 13.56 1.50
CA LEU A 259 13.51 14.92 1.89
C LEU A 259 15.01 15.11 1.71
N THR A 260 15.40 16.17 1.00
CA THR A 260 16.78 16.61 0.87
C THR A 260 16.87 18.12 1.06
N PHE A 261 18.01 18.60 1.56
CA PHE A 261 18.22 19.99 1.96
C PHE A 261 19.46 20.55 1.30
N GLY A 262 19.37 21.77 0.78
CA GLY A 262 20.51 22.52 0.31
C GLY A 262 21.27 23.20 1.47
N GLY A 263 22.55 23.43 1.29
CA GLY A 263 23.37 24.10 2.33
C GLY A 263 23.91 23.13 3.38
N GLU A 264 23.83 23.50 4.64
CA GLU A 264 24.32 22.69 5.76
C GLU A 264 23.41 21.49 6.01
N GLU A 265 23.98 20.41 6.53
CA GLU A 265 23.23 19.19 6.84
C GLU A 265 22.24 19.46 7.99
N PRO A 266 20.95 19.15 7.80
CA PRO A 266 19.92 19.42 8.80
C PRO A 266 20.05 18.47 10.00
N LEU A 267 19.64 18.95 11.17
CA LEU A 267 19.58 18.16 12.41
C LEU A 267 18.15 17.67 12.65
N LEU A 268 17.88 16.38 12.44
CA LEU A 268 16.60 15.77 12.76
C LEU A 268 16.45 15.67 14.29
N VAL A 269 15.35 16.21 14.84
CA VAL A 269 15.15 16.35 16.30
C VAL A 269 13.86 15.73 16.82
N ALA A 270 12.86 15.50 15.95
CA ALA A 270 11.61 14.85 16.35
C ALA A 270 11.01 14.02 15.21
N ALA A 271 10.27 12.99 15.56
CA ALA A 271 9.52 12.12 14.66
C ALA A 271 8.14 11.83 15.27
N ASP A 272 7.07 11.98 14.47
CA ASP A 272 5.68 11.81 14.89
C ASP A 272 5.32 12.57 16.18
N GLY A 273 5.79 13.83 16.24
CA GLY A 273 5.52 14.73 17.35
C GLY A 273 6.44 14.59 18.55
N LEU A 274 7.13 13.46 18.72
CA LEU A 274 7.98 13.18 19.87
C LEU A 274 9.45 13.42 19.57
N ASP A 275 10.19 13.93 20.55
CA ASP A 275 11.61 14.18 20.43
C ASP A 275 12.41 12.89 20.23
N VAL A 276 13.45 12.97 19.43
CA VAL A 276 14.45 11.93 19.25
C VAL A 276 15.84 12.49 19.55
N MET A 277 16.81 11.62 19.84
CA MET A 277 18.20 12.03 19.92
C MET A 277 18.60 12.70 18.60
N PRO A 278 19.09 13.94 18.63
CA PRO A 278 19.41 14.68 17.42
C PRO A 278 20.40 13.94 16.53
N VAL A 279 20.08 13.83 15.23
CA VAL A 279 20.93 13.18 14.24
C VAL A 279 21.04 14.01 12.97
N GLN A 280 22.25 14.25 12.48
CA GLN A 280 22.47 14.90 11.19
C GLN A 280 22.09 13.95 10.06
N ARG A 281 21.19 14.38 9.17
CA ARG A 281 20.69 13.54 8.10
C ARG A 281 20.10 14.34 6.95
N ASN A 282 20.82 14.44 5.85
CA ASN A 282 20.35 15.21 4.69
C ASN A 282 19.37 14.43 3.77
N LYS A 283 19.34 13.09 3.80
CA LYS A 283 18.39 12.30 3.02
C LYS A 283 17.49 11.51 3.98
N THR A 284 16.20 11.87 4.06
CA THR A 284 15.24 11.23 4.97
C THR A 284 13.99 10.85 4.20
N PHE A 285 13.55 9.60 4.34
CA PHE A 285 12.28 9.15 3.79
C PHE A 285 11.16 9.52 4.76
N ILE A 286 10.12 10.17 4.24
CA ILE A 286 8.91 10.49 4.99
C ILE A 286 7.70 9.81 4.34
N ALA A 287 7.16 8.81 5.03
CA ALA A 287 5.98 8.10 4.58
C ALA A 287 4.71 8.94 4.79
N VAL A 288 3.60 8.52 4.16
CA VAL A 288 2.31 9.18 4.36
C VAL A 288 1.96 9.21 5.85
N ALA A 289 1.48 10.34 6.33
CA ALA A 289 1.07 10.60 7.70
C ALA A 289 2.19 10.70 8.74
N GLU A 290 3.45 10.52 8.37
CA GLU A 290 4.57 10.79 9.28
C GLU A 290 4.85 12.28 9.39
N THR A 291 5.42 12.68 10.53
CA THR A 291 5.95 14.02 10.75
C THR A 291 7.41 13.94 11.19
N TYR A 292 8.23 14.86 10.67
CA TYR A 292 9.63 15.02 11.08
C TYR A 292 9.95 16.48 11.32
N ASP A 293 10.66 16.77 12.42
CA ASP A 293 11.13 18.11 12.70
C ASP A 293 12.66 18.19 12.55
N PHE A 294 13.10 19.21 11.84
CA PHE A 294 14.52 19.47 11.59
C PHE A 294 14.90 20.86 12.10
N ILE A 295 16.08 20.97 12.73
CA ILE A 295 16.74 22.26 12.93
C ILE A 295 17.64 22.49 11.72
N VAL A 296 17.42 23.62 11.05
CA VAL A 296 18.23 24.10 9.92
C VAL A 296 18.79 25.45 10.22
N THR A 297 19.98 25.78 9.64
CA THR A 297 20.54 27.13 9.66
C THR A 297 20.34 27.75 8.29
N ILE A 298 19.70 28.92 8.24
CA ILE A 298 19.55 29.66 6.98
C ILE A 298 20.93 30.12 6.50
N PRO A 299 21.31 29.83 5.23
CA PRO A 299 22.64 30.13 4.73
C PRO A 299 23.00 31.61 4.81
N GLN A 300 24.27 31.91 5.11
CA GLN A 300 24.76 33.30 5.12
C GLN A 300 24.69 33.95 3.73
N ASN A 301 24.90 33.14 2.68
CA ASN A 301 24.89 33.59 1.29
C ASN A 301 23.98 32.66 0.47
N GLY A 302 22.81 33.17 0.09
CA GLY A 302 21.87 32.41 -0.72
C GLY A 302 20.64 31.95 0.03
N LYS A 303 19.74 31.27 -0.69
CA LYS A 303 18.53 30.63 -0.18
C LYS A 303 18.67 29.12 -0.18
N MET A 304 18.24 28.49 0.91
CA MET A 304 18.25 27.04 1.07
C MET A 304 17.02 26.43 0.38
N GLU A 305 17.23 25.41 -0.45
CA GLU A 305 16.15 24.57 -0.94
C GLU A 305 15.87 23.41 0.01
N VAL A 306 14.62 23.21 0.35
CA VAL A 306 14.10 21.97 0.95
C VAL A 306 13.26 21.29 -0.12
N ARG A 307 13.74 20.12 -0.58
CA ARG A 307 13.11 19.37 -1.67
C ARG A 307 12.49 18.09 -1.16
N ALA A 308 11.27 17.82 -1.59
CA ALA A 308 10.58 16.55 -1.40
C ALA A 308 10.40 15.88 -2.75
N THR A 309 11.20 14.82 -3.02
CA THR A 309 11.16 14.02 -4.24
C THR A 309 10.29 12.79 -3.98
N VAL A 310 9.27 12.57 -4.81
CA VAL A 310 8.39 11.42 -4.66
C VAL A 310 9.13 10.09 -4.85
N GLN A 311 8.71 9.07 -4.15
CA GLN A 311 9.39 7.77 -4.01
C GLN A 311 9.68 7.06 -5.34
N ASP A 312 8.83 7.22 -6.36
CA ASP A 312 9.00 6.64 -7.70
C ASP A 312 9.74 7.56 -8.68
N GLY A 313 10.19 8.74 -8.20
CA GLY A 313 10.88 9.74 -9.01
C GLY A 313 10.03 10.38 -10.11
N SER A 314 8.69 10.27 -10.05
CA SER A 314 7.79 10.86 -11.05
C SER A 314 7.62 12.38 -10.90
N GLY A 315 8.03 12.96 -9.76
CA GLY A 315 7.96 14.40 -9.51
C GLY A 315 8.55 14.82 -8.18
N GLN A 316 8.45 16.12 -7.90
CA GLN A 316 8.95 16.74 -6.68
C GLN A 316 8.21 18.04 -6.36
N THR A 317 8.40 18.54 -5.15
CA THR A 317 8.00 19.87 -4.70
C THR A 317 9.11 20.49 -3.87
N SER A 318 9.24 21.82 -3.85
CA SER A 318 10.33 22.51 -3.15
C SER A 318 9.86 23.74 -2.41
N ALA A 319 10.49 23.99 -1.25
CA ALA A 319 10.41 25.25 -0.52
C ALA A 319 11.80 25.91 -0.45
N PHE A 320 11.87 27.25 -0.60
CA PHE A 320 13.11 28.00 -0.55
C PHE A 320 13.08 28.98 0.62
N PHE A 321 14.09 28.92 1.47
CA PHE A 321 14.21 29.75 2.68
C PHE A 321 15.40 30.69 2.58
N GLY A 322 15.17 32.01 2.77
CA GLY A 322 16.17 33.06 2.64
C GLY A 322 16.17 33.74 1.28
N GLN A 323 17.23 34.49 0.98
CA GLN A 323 17.35 35.31 -0.22
C GLN A 323 18.68 35.08 -0.93
N GLY A 324 18.74 35.36 -2.24
CA GLY A 324 19.97 35.27 -3.04
C GLY A 324 20.03 34.00 -3.90
N ASN A 325 21.25 33.55 -4.19
CA ASN A 325 21.48 32.36 -5.02
C ASN A 325 20.95 31.10 -4.35
N THR A 326 20.39 30.20 -5.15
CA THR A 326 19.86 28.94 -4.62
C THR A 326 21.00 27.99 -4.26
N LEU A 327 21.00 27.49 -3.04
CA LEU A 327 21.72 26.30 -2.61
C LEU A 327 20.78 25.12 -2.80
N SER A 328 20.99 24.43 -3.91
CA SER A 328 20.10 23.32 -4.32
C SER A 328 20.25 22.12 -3.40
N ALA A 329 19.13 21.48 -3.10
CA ALA A 329 19.10 20.19 -2.42
C ALA A 329 19.68 19.10 -3.32
N PRO A 330 20.36 18.07 -2.77
CA PRO A 330 20.81 16.92 -3.54
C PRO A 330 19.66 16.20 -4.28
N ASP A 331 19.93 15.77 -5.51
CA ASP A 331 18.95 15.01 -6.28
C ASP A 331 18.81 13.57 -5.75
N VAL A 332 17.59 13.06 -5.76
CA VAL A 332 17.29 11.66 -5.50
C VAL A 332 17.06 10.97 -6.84
N PRO A 333 17.87 9.99 -7.24
CA PRO A 333 17.70 9.32 -8.52
C PRO A 333 16.39 8.52 -8.57
N ARG A 334 15.78 8.48 -9.76
CA ARG A 334 14.61 7.64 -10.01
C ARG A 334 14.97 6.17 -9.84
N PRO A 335 14.16 5.38 -9.09
CA PRO A 335 14.36 3.94 -8.96
C PRO A 335 14.33 3.21 -10.32
N ASP A 336 15.27 2.29 -10.50
CA ASP A 336 15.33 1.44 -11.68
C ASP A 336 14.48 0.16 -11.49
N LYS A 337 13.22 0.21 -11.91
CA LYS A 337 12.28 -0.91 -11.75
C LYS A 337 12.77 -2.22 -12.41
N VAL A 338 13.49 -2.16 -13.53
CA VAL A 338 14.01 -3.36 -14.21
C VAL A 338 15.16 -3.98 -13.42
N ALA A 339 16.09 -3.16 -12.92
CA ALA A 339 17.16 -3.65 -12.04
C ALA A 339 16.58 -4.22 -10.74
N MET A 340 15.56 -3.58 -10.16
CA MET A 340 14.82 -4.10 -9.00
C MET A 340 14.23 -5.48 -9.28
N MET A 341 13.55 -5.67 -10.42
CA MET A 341 13.00 -6.98 -10.80
C MET A 341 14.10 -8.06 -10.95
N GLN A 342 15.24 -7.72 -11.55
CA GLN A 342 16.37 -8.65 -11.70
C GLN A 342 16.95 -9.05 -10.33
N GLN A 343 17.15 -8.08 -9.44
CA GLN A 343 17.65 -8.33 -8.09
C GLN A 343 16.66 -9.21 -7.31
N MET A 344 15.37 -8.90 -7.33
CA MET A 344 14.33 -9.66 -6.64
C MET A 344 14.13 -11.05 -7.20
N ALA A 345 14.27 -11.23 -8.53
CA ALA A 345 14.19 -12.56 -9.15
C ALA A 345 15.33 -13.49 -8.72
N GLY A 346 16.48 -12.93 -8.33
CA GLY A 346 17.60 -13.64 -7.74
C GLY A 346 17.39 -14.05 -6.27
N MET A 347 16.40 -13.46 -5.59
CA MET A 347 16.09 -13.80 -4.20
C MET A 347 15.11 -14.97 -4.14
N LYS A 348 15.24 -15.83 -3.15
CA LYS A 348 14.23 -16.86 -2.88
C LYS A 348 13.04 -16.25 -2.18
N MET A 349 12.16 -15.66 -2.97
CA MET A 349 10.96 -14.98 -2.49
C MET A 349 9.72 -15.64 -3.07
N LYS A 350 8.68 -15.76 -2.26
CA LYS A 350 7.37 -16.21 -2.69
C LYS A 350 6.35 -15.11 -2.38
N MET A 351 5.88 -14.47 -3.44
CA MET A 351 4.88 -13.41 -3.40
C MET A 351 3.51 -13.94 -3.83
N GLY A 352 2.50 -13.06 -3.84
CA GLY A 352 1.14 -13.43 -4.23
C GLY A 352 0.35 -14.09 -3.10
N ALA A 353 0.66 -13.74 -1.85
CA ALA A 353 -0.22 -14.04 -0.74
C ALA A 353 -1.61 -13.44 -1.00
N PRO A 354 -2.72 -14.19 -0.82
CA PRO A 354 -4.04 -13.70 -1.19
C PRO A 354 -4.46 -12.52 -0.31
N ALA A 355 -4.98 -11.46 -0.94
CA ALA A 355 -5.61 -10.32 -0.28
C ALA A 355 -7.07 -10.62 0.11
N SER A 356 -7.69 -11.62 -0.52
CA SER A 356 -9.04 -12.08 -0.22
C SER A 356 -9.05 -13.61 -0.23
N LYS A 357 -8.83 -14.23 0.93
CA LYS A 357 -8.76 -15.69 1.05
C LYS A 357 -10.13 -16.35 1.08
N PHE A 358 -10.14 -17.65 0.80
CA PHE A 358 -11.37 -18.46 0.71
C PHE A 358 -12.15 -18.53 2.04
N ASN A 359 -11.43 -18.52 3.17
CA ASN A 359 -12.04 -18.61 4.49
C ASN A 359 -11.62 -17.40 5.35
N PRO A 360 -12.36 -16.29 5.27
CA PRO A 360 -12.07 -15.08 6.03
C PRO A 360 -12.25 -15.28 7.53
N GLY A 361 -11.76 -14.34 8.35
CA GLY A 361 -11.91 -14.32 9.80
C GLY A 361 -10.94 -15.22 10.57
N LYS A 362 -10.09 -16.02 9.89
CA LYS A 362 -9.03 -16.81 10.54
C LYS A 362 -7.73 -16.05 10.59
N GLU A 363 -7.08 -16.05 11.74
CA GLU A 363 -5.71 -15.56 11.88
C GLU A 363 -4.76 -16.38 11.01
N GLU A 364 -3.76 -15.72 10.41
CA GLU A 364 -2.69 -16.41 9.70
C GLU A 364 -1.75 -17.05 10.73
N PRO A 365 -1.53 -18.37 10.69
CA PRO A 365 -0.54 -19.01 11.56
C PRO A 365 0.88 -18.53 11.19
N VAL A 366 1.78 -18.54 12.17
CA VAL A 366 3.19 -18.14 11.98
C VAL A 366 3.86 -18.91 10.84
N GLU A 367 3.48 -20.16 10.60
CA GLU A 367 3.96 -20.98 9.50
C GLU A 367 3.62 -20.41 8.11
N MET A 368 2.55 -19.64 8.00
CA MET A 368 2.20 -18.95 6.73
C MET A 368 3.20 -17.86 6.39
N MET A 369 3.90 -17.28 7.36
CA MET A 369 4.99 -16.34 7.12
C MET A 369 6.16 -17.01 6.39
N ASN A 370 6.42 -18.30 6.65
CA ASN A 370 7.47 -19.06 5.99
C ASN A 370 7.06 -19.53 4.60
N LYS A 371 5.75 -19.59 4.32
CA LYS A 371 5.22 -19.92 2.99
C LYS A 371 5.34 -18.76 2.00
N TRP A 372 5.20 -17.55 2.48
CA TRP A 372 5.21 -16.31 1.70
C TRP A 372 6.35 -15.42 2.15
N GLY A 373 6.81 -14.52 1.28
CA GLY A 373 7.90 -13.62 1.57
C GLY A 373 9.28 -14.22 1.30
N MET A 374 10.30 -13.64 1.92
CA MET A 374 11.69 -14.05 1.73
C MET A 374 11.95 -15.38 2.42
N GLN A 375 12.40 -16.40 1.66
CA GLN A 375 12.80 -17.70 2.20
C GLN A 375 14.31 -17.72 2.37
N MET A 376 14.76 -17.90 3.60
CA MET A 376 16.18 -18.05 3.93
C MET A 376 16.59 -19.52 3.81
N GLU A 377 17.65 -19.82 3.07
CA GLU A 377 18.28 -21.15 3.10
C GLU A 377 19.29 -21.23 4.22
N GLY A 378 19.14 -22.26 5.07
CA GLY A 378 20.07 -22.61 6.15
C GLY A 378 19.65 -22.08 7.51
N GLU A 379 20.12 -22.74 8.54
CA GLU A 379 19.93 -22.47 9.97
C GLU A 379 20.53 -21.11 10.44
N MET A 380 20.36 -20.04 9.68
CA MET A 380 20.50 -18.72 10.24
C MET A 380 19.17 -18.38 10.90
N GLY A 381 19.11 -18.74 12.16
CA GLY A 381 18.01 -18.37 13.02
C GLY A 381 17.68 -16.89 12.89
N MET A 382 16.44 -16.54 13.23
CA MET A 382 15.88 -15.17 13.27
C MET A 382 16.70 -14.10 14.02
N GLY A 383 17.96 -14.38 14.37
CA GLY A 383 18.85 -13.54 15.18
C GLY A 383 19.80 -12.64 14.41
N GLN A 384 19.80 -12.62 13.06
CA GLN A 384 20.77 -11.82 12.31
C GLN A 384 20.16 -10.89 11.25
N MET A 385 18.84 -10.69 11.24
CA MET A 385 18.25 -9.56 10.51
C MET A 385 17.94 -8.44 11.51
N GLY A 386 18.83 -7.46 11.57
CA GLY A 386 18.73 -6.31 12.48
C GLY A 386 18.94 -6.71 13.92
N GLY A 387 20.05 -6.36 14.50
CA GLY A 387 20.54 -6.51 15.87
C GLY A 387 19.59 -6.79 17.02
N MET A 388 18.67 -7.76 16.92
CA MET A 388 17.87 -8.24 18.04
C MET A 388 18.51 -9.53 18.56
N ASN A 389 19.34 -9.40 19.60
CA ASN A 389 19.70 -10.53 20.44
C ASN A 389 18.46 -11.02 21.17
N HIS A 390 17.75 -11.98 20.60
CA HIS A 390 16.87 -12.84 21.37
C HIS A 390 17.74 -13.91 22.03
N ASP A 391 17.88 -13.80 23.35
CA ASP A 391 18.50 -14.83 24.16
C ASP A 391 17.72 -16.15 24.00
N PRO A 392 18.30 -17.23 23.43
CA PRO A 392 17.61 -18.52 23.25
C PRO A 392 17.33 -19.25 24.56
N ALA A 393 17.76 -18.71 25.72
CA ALA A 393 17.68 -19.39 27.01
C ALA A 393 16.26 -19.43 27.60
N ASN A 394 15.27 -18.71 27.04
CA ASN A 394 13.93 -18.65 27.65
C ASN A 394 12.83 -19.42 26.89
N VAL A 395 13.16 -20.17 25.83
CA VAL A 395 12.18 -21.02 25.11
C VAL A 395 12.24 -22.48 25.56
N GLY A 396 13.17 -22.82 26.46
CA GLY A 396 13.46 -24.19 26.89
C GLY A 396 12.76 -24.70 28.15
N LEU A 397 11.88 -23.92 28.79
CA LEU A 397 11.37 -24.27 30.14
C LEU A 397 9.88 -24.58 30.27
N MET A 398 9.16 -24.82 29.14
CA MET A 398 7.76 -25.26 29.22
C MET A 398 7.46 -26.64 28.59
N GLN A 399 8.44 -27.54 28.51
CA GLN A 399 8.17 -28.93 28.16
C GLN A 399 8.98 -29.90 28.97
N LYS A 400 8.86 -29.87 30.30
CA LYS A 400 9.15 -31.04 31.15
C LYS A 400 8.49 -30.86 32.52
N GLY A 401 7.40 -31.56 32.75
CA GLY A 401 6.85 -31.73 34.09
C GLY A 401 5.36 -32.00 34.12
N ARG A 402 4.95 -33.22 33.87
CA ARG A 402 4.25 -34.09 34.80
C ARG A 402 3.69 -35.33 34.10
N LYS A 403 4.40 -36.42 34.26
CA LYS A 403 3.82 -37.76 34.36
C LYS A 403 3.62 -38.02 35.84
N ASP A 404 2.38 -38.28 36.21
CA ASP A 404 1.91 -39.14 37.28
C ASP A 404 0.39 -39.09 37.25
N GLY A 405 -0.28 -40.09 36.87
CA GLY A 405 -0.79 -41.26 37.39
C GLY A 405 -2.14 -41.01 38.11
N MET A 406 -3.23 -41.42 37.48
CA MET A 406 -4.27 -42.20 38.18
C MET A 406 -5.30 -42.74 37.17
N SER A 407 -5.41 -44.06 37.28
CA SER A 407 -6.40 -44.95 36.64
C SER A 407 -7.81 -44.65 37.12
N VAL A 408 -8.86 -44.96 36.28
CA VAL A 408 -9.98 -45.85 36.60
C VAL A 408 -11.01 -45.79 35.40
N SER A 409 -11.20 -46.90 34.83
CA SER A 409 -12.29 -47.78 34.35
C SER A 409 -13.23 -47.30 33.23
N LYS A 410 -13.21 -48.04 32.18
CA LYS A 410 -14.13 -49.01 31.53
C LYS A 410 -15.60 -48.63 31.50
N ASP A 411 -16.17 -48.56 30.28
CA ASP A 411 -17.00 -49.58 29.64
C ASP A 411 -17.44 -49.11 28.26
N SER A 412 -17.13 -49.89 27.25
CA SER A 412 -17.82 -50.83 26.40
C SER A 412 -18.83 -50.20 25.42
N LEU A 413 -18.86 -50.49 24.16
CA LEU A 413 -19.07 -51.65 23.29
C LEU A 413 -18.76 -51.23 21.83
N ALA A 414 -17.92 -51.96 21.17
CA ALA A 414 -18.14 -53.04 20.15
C ALA A 414 -18.89 -52.63 18.88
N THR A 415 -18.52 -52.91 17.70
CA THR A 415 -17.98 -53.99 16.84
C THR A 415 -17.90 -53.42 15.42
N SER A 416 -17.14 -53.81 14.45
CA SER A 416 -16.52 -55.02 13.94
C SER A 416 -15.60 -54.71 12.75
N LYS A 417 -14.42 -55.21 12.68
CA LYS A 417 -13.78 -56.20 11.82
C LYS A 417 -14.07 -56.14 10.32
N THR A 418 -13.02 -56.06 9.50
CA THR A 418 -12.19 -57.11 8.91
C THR A 418 -11.02 -56.47 8.13
N SER A 419 -9.82 -56.68 8.36
CA SER A 419 -8.71 -57.66 8.13
C SER A 419 -8.49 -58.08 6.65
N HIS A 420 -7.31 -57.89 6.18
CA HIS A 420 -6.21 -58.78 5.65
C HIS A 420 -5.40 -58.02 4.62
N ALA A 421 -4.15 -58.18 4.35
CA ALA A 421 -3.04 -58.88 4.97
C ALA A 421 -1.76 -58.41 4.24
N ASN A 422 -0.67 -58.54 4.94
CA ASN A 422 0.72 -58.38 4.47
C ASN A 422 1.10 -59.21 3.23
N MET A 423 2.01 -58.70 2.40
CA MET A 423 3.17 -59.50 2.03
C MET A 423 4.37 -58.63 1.60
N SER A 424 5.43 -58.82 2.26
CA SER A 424 6.83 -58.42 1.96
C SER A 424 7.39 -59.23 0.79
N HIS A 425 8.30 -58.70 -0.02
CA HIS A 425 9.53 -59.42 -0.40
C HIS A 425 10.64 -58.48 -0.85
N GLN A 426 11.82 -58.86 -0.42
CA GLN A 426 13.14 -58.31 -0.59
C GLN A 426 13.71 -58.39 -2.01
N GLY A 427 14.63 -57.51 -2.31
CA GLY A 427 15.95 -57.88 -2.77
C GLY A 427 16.24 -57.71 -4.24
N GLY A 428 17.30 -56.96 -4.56
CA GLY A 428 18.00 -57.13 -5.82
C GLY A 428 18.83 -55.98 -6.30
N ASN A 429 20.02 -55.85 -5.73
CA ASN A 429 21.16 -55.09 -6.20
C ASN A 429 21.62 -55.56 -7.58
N ARG A 430 21.94 -54.64 -8.53
CA ARG A 430 23.06 -54.81 -9.47
C ARG A 430 23.50 -53.52 -10.14
N GLN A 431 24.81 -53.40 -10.10
CA GLN A 431 25.70 -52.38 -10.63
C GLN A 431 25.81 -52.35 -12.17
N ALA A 432 26.20 -51.13 -12.62
CA ALA A 432 27.21 -50.80 -13.63
C ALA A 432 26.95 -51.10 -15.11
N ASN A 433 27.03 -50.02 -15.93
CA ASN A 433 28.21 -49.88 -16.79
C ASN A 433 28.26 -48.48 -17.46
N LYS A 434 29.45 -47.94 -17.37
CA LYS A 434 30.05 -46.84 -18.10
C LYS A 434 30.26 -47.25 -19.58
N MET A 435 30.03 -46.33 -20.50
CA MET A 435 30.78 -46.30 -21.76
C MET A 435 30.94 -44.86 -22.23
N GLU A 436 32.19 -44.45 -22.27
CA GLU A 436 32.73 -43.31 -22.99
C GLU A 436 32.83 -43.60 -24.47
N MET A 437 32.68 -42.58 -25.32
CA MET A 437 33.43 -42.39 -26.57
C MET A 437 33.33 -40.96 -27.05
N GLU A 438 34.30 -40.29 -27.04
CA GLU A 438 35.31 -39.52 -27.73
C GLU A 438 34.96 -38.99 -29.14
N LYS A 439 35.21 -37.70 -29.29
CA LYS A 439 35.90 -36.86 -30.30
C LYS A 439 35.61 -37.00 -31.77
N ALA A 440 35.38 -35.83 -32.37
CA ALA A 440 36.04 -35.14 -33.49
C ALA A 440 35.25 -33.92 -33.80
N GLY A 441 35.65 -32.70 -33.90
CA GLY A 441 36.84 -32.01 -34.30
C GLY A 441 36.82 -31.61 -35.78
N GLU A 442 36.39 -30.39 -36.11
CA GLU A 442 36.94 -29.67 -37.25
C GLU A 442 36.61 -28.14 -37.25
N LYS A 443 37.68 -27.41 -37.39
CA LYS A 443 37.70 -25.96 -37.60
C LYS A 443 37.51 -25.69 -39.08
N MET A 444 36.81 -24.59 -39.46
CA MET A 444 37.09 -23.81 -40.65
C MET A 444 37.01 -22.34 -40.41
N LYS A 445 38.10 -21.66 -40.69
CA LYS A 445 38.28 -20.25 -40.91
C LYS A 445 37.96 -19.91 -42.35
N MET A 446 37.51 -18.71 -42.62
CA MET A 446 37.90 -17.80 -43.71
C MET A 446 36.95 -16.56 -43.61
N ASP A 447 37.45 -15.48 -43.44
CA ASP A 447 38.23 -14.40 -44.11
C ASP A 447 37.35 -13.26 -44.64
N SER A 448 37.76 -12.14 -44.21
CA SER A 448 37.46 -10.77 -44.55
C SER A 448 37.22 -10.42 -46.02
N VAL A 449 36.28 -9.51 -46.31
CA VAL A 449 36.46 -8.46 -47.35
C VAL A 449 35.89 -7.15 -46.85
N SER A 450 36.72 -6.14 -46.94
CA SER A 450 36.56 -4.74 -46.69
C SER A 450 35.92 -4.03 -47.92
N ALA A 451 35.20 -2.92 -47.69
CA ALA A 451 35.53 -1.61 -48.31
C ALA A 451 34.41 -0.56 -48.11
N SER A 452 34.86 0.54 -47.60
CA SER A 452 34.68 1.98 -47.93
C SER A 452 33.25 2.55 -47.80
N GLY A 453 33.01 3.67 -47.06
CA GLY A 453 33.82 4.83 -46.75
C GLY A 453 33.03 6.10 -47.11
N MET A 454 32.90 7.04 -46.15
CA MET A 454 32.76 8.51 -46.28
C MET A 454 32.20 9.02 -44.96
N ASP A 455 32.91 9.61 -44.17
CA ASP A 455 33.67 10.81 -43.86
C ASP A 455 32.82 12.11 -43.82
N HIS A 456 32.79 12.75 -42.66
CA HIS A 456 32.85 14.15 -42.31
C HIS A 456 32.61 14.24 -40.79
N GLY A 457 33.50 14.54 -39.97
CA GLY A 457 34.50 15.61 -39.87
C GLY A 457 34.29 16.30 -38.50
N MET A 458 35.12 15.98 -37.55
CA MET A 458 36.03 16.77 -36.72
C MET A 458 35.46 17.94 -35.91
N HIS A 459 35.71 17.88 -34.55
CA HIS A 459 36.77 18.74 -33.95
C HIS A 459 37.13 18.21 -32.57
N THR A 460 38.42 17.80 -32.47
CA THR A 460 39.17 17.51 -31.23
C THR A 460 40.04 18.68 -30.86
N ALA A 461 40.32 18.90 -29.58
CA ALA A 461 41.64 19.35 -29.08
C ALA A 461 41.68 19.31 -27.53
N PRO A 462 42.90 19.35 -26.87
CA PRO A 462 43.44 18.14 -26.26
C PRO A 462 43.84 18.31 -24.78
N MET A 463 44.18 17.18 -24.15
CA MET A 463 44.81 17.01 -22.84
C MET A 463 46.13 17.77 -22.68
N ARG A 464 46.38 18.29 -21.47
CA ARG A 464 47.74 18.53 -20.96
C ARG A 464 48.00 17.79 -19.64
N LYS A 465 49.07 16.97 -19.67
CA LYS A 465 49.74 16.36 -18.51
C LYS A 465 50.83 17.29 -18.00
N SER A 466 51.11 17.32 -16.70
CA SER A 466 52.42 17.37 -16.05
C SER A 466 52.23 17.28 -14.54
N ALA A 467 52.75 16.44 -13.79
CA ALA A 467 54.05 15.90 -13.43
C ALA A 467 54.55 16.50 -12.11
N THR A 468 54.76 15.57 -11.15
CA THR A 468 55.75 15.42 -10.08
C THR A 468 55.71 16.18 -8.78
N ASN A 469 55.55 15.44 -7.74
CA ASN A 469 55.94 15.22 -6.31
C ASN A 469 57.25 16.01 -5.82
N PRO A 470 57.65 16.07 -4.51
CA PRO A 470 57.31 15.21 -3.36
C PRO A 470 57.23 15.89 -1.96
N GLY A 471 56.78 15.14 -0.91
CA GLY A 471 57.15 15.45 0.49
C GLY A 471 56.17 14.88 1.54
N MET A 472 56.58 13.80 2.20
CA MET A 472 55.99 13.16 3.40
C MET A 472 56.32 13.95 4.70
N PRO A 473 55.77 13.66 5.93
CA PRO A 473 55.37 12.36 6.47
C PRO A 473 54.18 12.30 7.48
N MET A 474 53.61 11.08 7.53
CA MET A 474 53.17 10.27 8.71
C MET A 474 52.29 10.85 9.86
N ALA A 475 51.09 10.36 10.07
CA ALA A 475 50.70 9.42 11.14
C ALA A 475 49.14 9.26 11.24
N GLY A 476 48.70 8.06 11.45
CA GLY A 476 47.32 7.78 11.88
C GLY A 476 46.60 6.67 11.10
N LYS A 477 46.94 5.42 11.39
CA LYS A 477 46.13 4.25 10.95
C LYS A 477 44.77 4.29 11.63
N SER A 478 43.73 4.48 10.88
CA SER A 478 42.41 3.96 11.19
C SER A 478 42.14 2.74 10.29
N GLN A 479 41.78 1.65 10.91
CA GLN A 479 41.47 0.38 10.26
C GLN A 479 40.29 0.56 9.29
N GLU A 480 40.54 0.37 8.01
CA GLU A 480 39.52 -0.03 7.04
C GLU A 480 39.16 -1.48 7.34
N SER A 481 37.93 -1.67 7.89
CA SER A 481 37.30 -2.96 7.92
C SER A 481 36.78 -3.29 6.52
N SER A 482 37.28 -4.37 5.99
CA SER A 482 36.97 -4.99 4.71
C SER A 482 35.43 -5.16 4.48
N GLU A 483 34.90 -4.34 3.60
CA GLU A 483 33.63 -4.62 2.92
C GLU A 483 33.84 -5.73 1.86
N GLN A 484 33.68 -6.97 2.26
CA GLN A 484 33.41 -8.06 1.32
C GLN A 484 32.42 -9.04 1.93
N GLY A 485 31.18 -9.01 1.38
CA GLY A 485 30.22 -10.07 1.53
C GLY A 485 28.91 -9.66 2.17
N MET A 486 28.04 -8.97 1.45
CA MET A 486 26.58 -8.98 1.59
C MET A 486 25.92 -8.15 0.48
N SER A 487 25.99 -8.59 -0.77
CA SER A 487 25.38 -7.90 -1.91
C SER A 487 23.87 -8.20 -2.11
N GLY A 488 23.17 -8.64 -1.08
CA GLY A 488 21.74 -9.01 -1.19
C GLY A 488 20.76 -8.23 -0.32
N MET A 489 21.22 -7.40 0.62
CA MET A 489 20.36 -6.72 1.61
C MET A 489 20.13 -5.22 1.34
N GLY A 490 20.88 -4.57 0.45
CA GLY A 490 20.93 -3.11 0.36
C GLY A 490 19.74 -2.38 -0.27
N MET A 491 18.77 -3.08 -0.86
CA MET A 491 17.72 -2.43 -1.65
C MET A 491 16.68 -1.66 -0.81
N PHE A 492 16.48 -2.06 0.45
CA PHE A 492 15.48 -1.48 1.34
C PHE A 492 16.05 -0.94 2.65
N ASP A 493 17.37 -0.99 2.84
CA ASP A 493 18.03 -0.56 4.08
C ASP A 493 17.86 0.95 4.35
N GLU A 494 17.64 1.74 3.32
CA GLU A 494 17.40 3.18 3.46
C GLU A 494 16.04 3.54 4.09
N TYR A 495 15.12 2.57 4.20
CA TYR A 495 13.75 2.79 4.68
C TYR A 495 13.55 2.37 6.15
N ASN A 496 14.59 1.95 6.87
CA ASN A 496 14.50 1.56 8.27
C ASN A 496 14.46 2.77 9.21
N TYR A 497 14.17 2.51 10.48
CA TYR A 497 14.13 3.51 11.55
C TYR A 497 15.33 3.41 12.52
N ASP A 498 16.42 2.74 12.16
CA ASP A 498 17.56 2.48 13.04
C ASP A 498 18.30 3.76 13.45
N TYR A 499 18.16 4.82 12.65
CA TYR A 499 18.69 6.14 12.96
C TYR A 499 17.89 6.90 14.03
N LEU A 500 16.67 6.47 14.36
CA LEU A 500 15.82 7.08 15.39
C LEU A 500 16.07 6.44 16.75
N LYS A 501 16.37 7.26 17.73
CA LYS A 501 16.57 6.87 19.13
C LYS A 501 15.78 7.80 20.03
N SER A 502 14.99 7.25 20.95
CA SER A 502 14.32 8.05 21.97
C SER A 502 15.35 8.63 22.94
N PRO A 503 15.20 9.88 23.42
CA PRO A 503 16.04 10.43 24.48
C PRO A 503 15.83 9.75 25.83
N GLU A 504 14.65 9.18 26.05
CA GLU A 504 14.27 8.46 27.27
C GLU A 504 13.99 7.00 26.98
N LYS A 505 14.04 6.17 28.02
CA LYS A 505 13.63 4.77 27.92
C LYS A 505 12.15 4.65 27.62
N THR A 506 11.83 3.80 26.65
CA THR A 506 10.47 3.56 26.19
C THR A 506 10.00 2.12 26.42
N ASP A 507 10.84 1.28 27.03
CA ASP A 507 10.49 -0.11 27.34
C ASP A 507 9.41 -0.18 28.42
N PHE A 508 8.65 -1.26 28.39
CA PHE A 508 7.58 -1.48 29.36
C PHE A 508 8.11 -2.23 30.60
N PRO A 509 7.50 -2.01 31.78
CA PRO A 509 7.88 -2.70 33.00
C PRO A 509 7.91 -4.23 32.81
N THR A 510 8.96 -4.86 33.35
CA THR A 510 9.08 -6.32 33.36
C THR A 510 7.93 -6.96 34.11
N GLY A 511 7.31 -8.01 33.53
CA GLY A 511 6.19 -8.73 34.15
C GLY A 511 4.79 -8.34 33.65
N LYS A 512 4.65 -7.32 32.81
CA LYS A 512 3.39 -7.10 32.11
C LYS A 512 3.11 -8.27 31.14
N PRO A 513 1.87 -8.77 31.05
CA PRO A 513 1.49 -9.75 30.04
C PRO A 513 1.76 -9.18 28.63
N VAL A 514 2.33 -9.97 27.75
CA VAL A 514 2.56 -9.58 26.35
C VAL A 514 1.65 -10.40 25.46
N LYS A 515 0.85 -9.72 24.65
CA LYS A 515 0.06 -10.32 23.56
C LYS A 515 0.79 -10.13 22.25
N GLU A 516 1.27 -11.22 21.70
CA GLU A 516 1.95 -11.21 20.40
C GLU A 516 0.97 -11.54 19.27
N MET A 517 1.10 -10.85 18.15
CA MET A 517 0.36 -11.12 16.92
C MET A 517 1.17 -10.80 15.68
N VAL A 518 0.80 -11.44 14.58
CA VAL A 518 1.35 -11.17 13.24
C VAL A 518 0.26 -10.64 12.34
N LEU A 519 0.53 -9.52 11.70
CA LEU A 519 -0.33 -8.97 10.66
C LEU A 519 0.44 -8.97 9.34
N ASN A 520 0.09 -9.90 8.45
CA ASN A 520 0.60 -9.92 7.10
C ASN A 520 -0.11 -8.83 6.29
N LEU A 521 0.66 -7.91 5.73
CA LEU A 521 0.15 -6.90 4.80
C LEU A 521 0.05 -7.57 3.43
N THR A 522 -1.16 -7.65 2.91
CA THR A 522 -1.49 -8.43 1.70
C THR A 522 -2.23 -7.57 0.69
N GLY A 523 -1.94 -7.78 -0.59
CA GLY A 523 -2.50 -6.99 -1.67
C GLY A 523 -2.64 -7.76 -2.98
N ASN A 524 -3.62 -7.36 -3.77
CA ASN A 524 -3.83 -7.84 -5.13
C ASN A 524 -4.01 -6.63 -6.06
N MET A 525 -2.99 -6.33 -6.86
CA MET A 525 -2.97 -5.19 -7.76
C MET A 525 -3.95 -5.36 -8.94
N VAL A 526 -4.18 -6.58 -9.41
CA VAL A 526 -5.08 -6.86 -10.56
C VAL A 526 -6.53 -6.47 -10.23
N ARG A 527 -6.96 -6.65 -8.98
CA ARG A 527 -8.32 -6.31 -8.52
C ARG A 527 -8.35 -5.13 -7.57
N TYR A 528 -7.19 -4.62 -7.22
CA TYR A 528 -6.97 -3.57 -6.24
C TYR A 528 -7.71 -3.83 -4.92
N ILE A 529 -7.38 -4.96 -4.30
CA ILE A 529 -7.87 -5.38 -2.99
C ILE A 529 -6.69 -5.38 -2.04
N TRP A 530 -6.85 -4.70 -0.91
CA TRP A 530 -5.84 -4.61 0.13
C TRP A 530 -6.39 -5.14 1.44
N SER A 531 -5.56 -5.81 2.23
CA SER A 531 -6.05 -6.44 3.44
C SER A 531 -4.93 -6.72 4.45
N LEU A 532 -5.33 -7.12 5.64
CA LEU A 532 -4.47 -7.68 6.66
C LEU A 532 -4.79 -9.17 6.83
N ASN A 533 -3.78 -10.03 6.78
CA ASN A 533 -3.93 -11.49 6.87
C ASN A 533 -4.86 -12.09 5.80
N GLY A 534 -4.93 -11.48 4.61
CA GLY A 534 -5.81 -11.95 3.54
C GLY A 534 -7.30 -11.75 3.80
N VAL A 535 -7.65 -10.84 4.71
CA VAL A 535 -9.03 -10.51 5.07
C VAL A 535 -9.24 -9.00 4.98
N PRO A 536 -9.98 -8.49 4.02
CA PRO A 536 -10.31 -7.07 3.93
C PRO A 536 -11.25 -6.66 5.06
N LEU A 537 -11.30 -5.35 5.36
CA LEU A 537 -12.02 -4.79 6.50
C LEU A 537 -13.50 -5.22 6.60
N ASN A 538 -14.19 -5.32 5.46
CA ASN A 538 -15.62 -5.69 5.44
C ASN A 538 -15.88 -7.15 5.85
N GLU A 539 -14.86 -8.00 5.86
CA GLU A 539 -14.94 -9.41 6.25
C GLU A 539 -14.20 -9.71 7.55
N ALA A 540 -13.62 -8.68 8.17
CA ALA A 540 -12.74 -8.83 9.30
C ALA A 540 -13.47 -8.71 10.63
N ASP A 541 -13.09 -9.56 11.58
CA ASP A 541 -13.47 -9.41 12.98
C ASP A 541 -12.63 -8.32 13.66
N LYS A 542 -13.15 -7.78 14.77
CA LYS A 542 -12.38 -6.89 15.64
C LYS A 542 -11.27 -7.67 16.33
N ILE A 543 -10.08 -7.08 16.41
CA ILE A 543 -8.95 -7.63 17.17
C ILE A 543 -9.12 -7.22 18.62
N LYS A 544 -9.39 -8.19 19.50
CA LYS A 544 -9.52 -7.93 20.94
C LYS A 544 -8.15 -7.72 21.57
N ILE A 545 -8.03 -6.67 22.37
CA ILE A 545 -6.88 -6.36 23.22
C ILE A 545 -7.38 -6.14 24.65
N ASN A 546 -6.55 -6.41 25.65
CA ASN A 546 -6.96 -6.28 27.04
C ASN A 546 -6.19 -5.15 27.71
N LYS A 547 -6.92 -4.37 28.51
CA LYS A 547 -6.29 -3.31 29.30
C LYS A 547 -5.25 -3.88 30.25
N GLY A 548 -4.05 -3.28 30.25
CA GLY A 548 -2.94 -3.66 31.11
C GLY A 548 -1.95 -4.66 30.49
N GLU A 549 -2.19 -5.13 29.27
CA GLU A 549 -1.20 -5.93 28.52
C GLU A 549 -0.36 -5.04 27.58
N VAL A 550 0.80 -5.52 27.20
CA VAL A 550 1.58 -4.97 26.10
C VAL A 550 1.18 -5.73 24.83
N THR A 551 0.72 -5.01 23.83
CA THR A 551 0.42 -5.60 22.53
C THR A 551 1.63 -5.45 21.63
N ARG A 552 2.23 -6.58 21.22
CA ARG A 552 3.35 -6.64 20.26
C ARG A 552 2.86 -7.13 18.92
N ILE A 553 3.07 -6.35 17.87
CA ILE A 553 2.62 -6.67 16.53
C ILE A 553 3.82 -6.77 15.60
N THR A 554 3.97 -7.92 14.95
CA THR A 554 4.87 -8.07 13.80
C THR A 554 4.09 -7.73 12.54
N LEU A 555 4.40 -6.60 11.94
CA LEU A 555 3.92 -6.20 10.62
C LEU A 555 4.81 -6.82 9.58
N ASN A 556 4.27 -7.73 8.76
CA ASN A 556 5.01 -8.47 7.75
C ASN A 556 4.47 -8.10 6.36
N ASN A 557 5.22 -7.30 5.62
CA ASN A 557 4.80 -6.85 4.30
C ASN A 557 5.08 -7.92 3.23
N LEU A 558 4.02 -8.50 2.68
CA LEU A 558 4.08 -9.51 1.62
C LEU A 558 3.78 -8.93 0.22
N THR A 559 3.89 -7.62 0.08
CA THR A 559 3.60 -6.89 -1.16
C THR A 559 4.82 -6.12 -1.65
N MET A 560 4.71 -5.54 -2.83
CA MET A 560 5.74 -4.69 -3.44
C MET A 560 5.60 -3.21 -3.05
N MET A 561 4.55 -2.87 -2.29
CA MET A 561 4.23 -1.49 -1.95
C MET A 561 4.65 -1.17 -0.52
N HIS A 562 4.94 0.10 -0.27
CA HIS A 562 5.08 0.64 1.06
C HIS A 562 3.73 0.75 1.76
N HIS A 563 3.69 0.39 3.04
CA HIS A 563 2.49 0.54 3.85
C HIS A 563 2.79 1.32 5.13
N PRO A 564 2.52 2.63 5.17
CA PRO A 564 2.52 3.40 6.42
C PRO A 564 1.32 2.99 7.27
N MET A 565 1.59 2.25 8.35
CA MET A 565 0.57 1.71 9.24
C MET A 565 0.36 2.63 10.43
N HIS A 566 -0.87 3.08 10.64
CA HIS A 566 -1.26 4.00 11.70
C HIS A 566 -2.20 3.36 12.71
N LEU A 567 -1.95 3.58 14.00
CA LEU A 567 -2.82 3.18 15.11
C LEU A 567 -3.39 4.42 15.80
N HIS A 568 -4.70 4.55 15.77
CA HIS A 568 -5.41 5.63 16.47
C HIS A 568 -5.28 5.51 18.00
N GLY A 569 -5.20 6.65 18.68
CA GLY A 569 -5.26 6.76 20.14
C GLY A 569 -4.09 6.17 20.91
N HIS A 570 -3.02 5.73 20.22
CA HIS A 570 -1.86 5.14 20.87
C HIS A 570 -0.56 5.61 20.23
N PHE A 571 0.47 5.81 21.06
CA PHE A 571 1.84 5.72 20.60
C PHE A 571 2.33 4.29 20.73
N PHE A 572 3.14 3.83 19.80
CA PHE A 572 3.82 2.55 19.86
C PHE A 572 5.33 2.72 19.72
N ARG A 573 6.07 1.84 20.35
CA ARG A 573 7.50 1.70 20.13
C ARG A 573 7.73 1.03 18.79
N VAL A 574 8.63 1.57 17.98
CA VAL A 574 9.14 0.87 16.79
C VAL A 574 10.43 0.17 17.20
N ILE A 575 10.36 -1.13 17.36
CA ILE A 575 11.48 -1.92 17.85
C ILE A 575 12.61 -1.92 16.81
N ASN A 576 13.74 -1.37 17.20
CA ASN A 576 14.94 -1.23 16.37
C ASN A 576 16.22 -1.57 17.17
N GLY A 577 17.40 -1.37 16.57
CA GLY A 577 18.70 -1.64 17.21
C GLY A 577 18.98 -0.87 18.49
N ASN A 578 18.18 0.16 18.84
CA ASN A 578 18.32 0.95 20.07
C ASN A 578 17.67 0.31 21.31
N GLY A 579 17.00 -0.85 21.18
CA GLY A 579 16.49 -1.63 22.28
C GLY A 579 15.52 -0.86 23.19
N GLU A 580 15.90 -0.64 24.47
CA GLU A 580 15.08 0.09 25.46
C GLU A 580 14.83 1.57 25.10
N TYR A 581 15.61 2.13 24.16
CA TYR A 581 15.47 3.48 23.64
C TYR A 581 14.86 3.50 22.22
N SER A 582 14.12 2.46 21.84
CA SER A 582 13.36 2.43 20.57
C SER A 582 12.42 3.62 20.48
N PRO A 583 12.30 4.28 19.29
CA PRO A 583 11.49 5.48 19.17
C PRO A 583 10.01 5.19 19.35
N LEU A 584 9.28 6.15 19.90
CA LEU A 584 7.83 6.17 19.90
C LEU A 584 7.31 6.85 18.65
N LYS A 585 6.33 6.23 18.01
CA LYS A 585 5.64 6.75 16.81
C LYS A 585 4.16 6.39 16.88
N HIS A 586 3.36 7.04 16.06
CA HIS A 586 1.95 6.66 15.82
C HIS A 586 1.71 6.13 14.40
N THR A 587 2.69 6.33 13.50
CA THR A 587 2.68 5.83 12.12
C THR A 587 4.03 5.18 11.82
N VAL A 588 4.02 4.02 11.18
CA VAL A 588 5.25 3.30 10.82
C VAL A 588 5.16 2.77 9.39
N ASN A 589 6.12 3.12 8.57
CA ASN A 589 6.22 2.58 7.22
C ASN A 589 6.80 1.17 7.24
N VAL A 590 6.12 0.24 6.61
CA VAL A 590 6.62 -1.11 6.36
C VAL A 590 6.99 -1.20 4.89
N ALA A 591 8.28 -1.13 4.59
CA ALA A 591 8.78 -1.18 3.22
C ALA A 591 8.50 -2.55 2.56
N PRO A 592 8.53 -2.64 1.22
CA PRO A 592 8.29 -3.89 0.49
C PRO A 592 9.10 -5.05 1.06
N MET A 593 8.45 -6.19 1.29
CA MET A 593 9.05 -7.43 1.76
C MET A 593 9.77 -7.35 3.13
N GLN A 594 9.62 -6.25 3.86
CA GLN A 594 10.21 -6.08 5.19
C GLN A 594 9.25 -6.44 6.31
N LYS A 595 9.83 -6.63 7.49
CA LYS A 595 9.12 -6.82 8.75
C LYS A 595 9.46 -5.68 9.70
N VAL A 596 8.45 -5.16 10.36
CA VAL A 596 8.60 -4.16 11.42
C VAL A 596 7.84 -4.66 12.64
N VAL A 597 8.46 -4.56 13.81
CA VAL A 597 7.82 -4.92 15.07
C VAL A 597 7.47 -3.65 15.83
N ILE A 598 6.23 -3.55 16.24
CA ILE A 598 5.75 -2.46 17.08
C ILE A 598 5.19 -2.99 18.40
N GLU A 599 5.28 -2.19 19.44
CA GLU A 599 4.73 -2.49 20.77
C GLU A 599 4.00 -1.29 21.35
N PHE A 600 2.86 -1.50 21.97
CA PHE A 600 2.17 -0.46 22.71
C PHE A 600 1.54 -0.97 24.01
N ASP A 601 1.42 -0.09 24.97
CA ASP A 601 0.70 -0.35 26.21
C ASP A 601 -0.80 -0.25 25.95
N ALA A 602 -1.52 -1.34 26.13
CA ALA A 602 -2.96 -1.35 26.01
C ALA A 602 -3.59 -0.76 27.29
N ASN A 603 -3.71 0.57 27.36
CA ASN A 603 -4.18 1.29 28.53
C ASN A 603 -5.44 2.15 28.30
N GLU A 604 -5.99 2.12 27.10
CA GLU A 604 -7.16 2.89 26.69
C GLU A 604 -8.47 2.10 26.88
N TYR A 605 -9.53 2.54 26.22
CA TYR A 605 -10.86 1.93 26.17
C TYR A 605 -11.50 2.19 24.79
N GLY A 606 -12.58 1.50 24.47
CA GLY A 606 -13.30 1.67 23.19
C GLY A 606 -12.73 0.84 22.07
N ASP A 607 -13.10 1.26 20.87
CA ASP A 607 -12.66 0.68 19.61
C ASP A 607 -11.75 1.69 18.90
N TRP A 608 -10.62 1.23 18.38
CA TRP A 608 -9.63 2.07 17.73
C TRP A 608 -9.31 1.56 16.33
N PHE A 609 -9.17 2.48 15.38
CA PHE A 609 -8.86 2.13 14.02
C PHE A 609 -7.37 1.89 13.85
N PHE A 610 -7.02 0.87 13.06
CA PHE A 610 -5.66 0.53 12.64
C PHE A 610 -5.67 0.30 11.15
N HIS A 611 -4.93 1.08 10.39
CA HIS A 611 -5.02 1.04 8.93
C HIS A 611 -3.72 1.46 8.23
N CYS A 612 -3.59 1.08 6.96
CA CYS A 612 -2.61 1.66 6.07
C CYS A 612 -3.02 3.10 5.75
N HIS A 613 -2.10 4.05 5.87
CA HIS A 613 -2.40 5.46 5.62
C HIS A 613 -2.30 5.86 4.13
N VAL A 614 -1.86 4.96 3.23
CA VAL A 614 -2.15 5.14 1.80
C VAL A 614 -3.67 5.07 1.65
N LEU A 615 -4.29 6.22 1.36
CA LEU A 615 -5.74 6.42 1.41
C LEU A 615 -6.51 5.39 0.59
N TYR A 616 -6.02 5.07 -0.61
CA TYR A 616 -6.67 4.10 -1.50
C TYR A 616 -6.47 2.65 -1.07
N HIS A 617 -5.38 2.33 -0.35
CA HIS A 617 -5.20 1.01 0.28
C HIS A 617 -6.18 0.82 1.43
N MET A 618 -6.35 1.85 2.27
CA MET A 618 -7.34 1.85 3.34
C MET A 618 -8.76 1.65 2.79
N ASP A 619 -9.14 2.46 1.79
CA ASP A 619 -10.49 2.41 1.19
C ASP A 619 -10.73 1.12 0.39
N ALA A 620 -9.66 0.42 -0.02
CA ALA A 620 -9.72 -0.90 -0.64
C ALA A 620 -9.62 -2.07 0.35
N GLY A 621 -9.58 -1.81 1.68
CA GLY A 621 -9.77 -2.81 2.72
C GLY A 621 -8.61 -3.04 3.69
N MET A 622 -7.46 -2.33 3.59
CA MET A 622 -6.30 -2.52 4.48
C MET A 622 -6.49 -1.81 5.83
N ALA A 623 -7.40 -2.32 6.63
CA ALA A 623 -7.69 -1.80 7.96
C ALA A 623 -8.22 -2.89 8.91
N ARG A 624 -8.16 -2.60 10.22
CA ARG A 624 -8.71 -3.39 11.33
C ARG A 624 -9.26 -2.47 12.40
N VAL A 625 -10.08 -3.03 13.27
CA VAL A 625 -10.55 -2.39 14.49
C VAL A 625 -9.95 -3.14 15.68
N PHE A 626 -9.13 -2.46 16.48
CA PHE A 626 -8.71 -2.94 17.78
C PHE A 626 -9.78 -2.61 18.81
N SER A 627 -10.15 -3.58 19.66
CA SER A 627 -11.27 -3.44 20.59
C SER A 627 -10.88 -3.85 21.99
N TYR A 628 -11.11 -2.95 22.94
CA TYR A 628 -10.99 -3.23 24.38
C TYR A 628 -12.21 -3.97 24.95
N GLY A 629 -13.21 -4.30 24.10
CA GLY A 629 -14.43 -4.99 24.51
C GLY A 629 -15.34 -4.15 25.42
N THR A 630 -15.14 -2.85 25.47
CA THR A 630 -16.03 -1.94 26.19
C THR A 630 -17.30 -1.66 25.40
N PRO A 631 -18.42 -1.32 26.06
CA PRO A 631 -19.63 -0.90 25.35
C PRO A 631 -19.36 0.26 24.41
N ARG A 632 -20.04 0.27 23.28
CA ARG A 632 -19.99 1.37 22.32
C ARG A 632 -20.68 2.59 22.93
N ASP A 633 -20.17 3.79 22.62
CA ASP A 633 -20.77 5.05 23.07
C ASP A 633 -22.23 5.17 22.59
N GLU A 634 -23.16 5.51 23.46
CA GLU A 634 -24.60 5.62 23.17
C GLU A 634 -24.90 6.66 22.09
N ARG A 635 -24.08 7.72 21.98
CA ARG A 635 -24.19 8.75 20.94
C ARG A 635 -23.99 8.21 19.53
N LEU A 636 -23.41 7.00 19.39
CA LEU A 636 -23.19 6.30 18.12
C LEU A 636 -24.30 5.28 17.78
N GLU A 637 -25.32 5.15 18.59
CA GLU A 637 -26.34 4.10 18.42
C GLU A 637 -27.01 4.13 17.04
N ARG A 638 -27.32 5.33 16.52
CA ARG A 638 -27.88 5.53 15.18
C ARG A 638 -26.89 5.50 14.03
N TYR A 639 -25.61 5.32 14.30
CA TYR A 639 -24.54 5.32 13.31
C TYR A 639 -23.86 3.94 13.28
N PRO A 640 -24.39 2.94 12.58
CA PRO A 640 -23.91 1.57 12.65
C PRO A 640 -22.50 1.43 12.07
N LEU A 641 -21.63 0.68 12.75
CA LEU A 641 -20.26 0.40 12.34
C LEU A 641 -20.16 -0.22 10.94
N SER A 642 -21.21 -0.95 10.53
CA SER A 642 -21.26 -1.59 9.21
C SER A 642 -21.14 -0.61 8.03
N ILE A 643 -21.47 0.67 8.22
CA ILE A 643 -21.29 1.70 7.19
C ILE A 643 -19.79 1.90 6.93
N LEU A 644 -18.96 1.99 7.97
CA LEU A 644 -17.51 2.10 7.83
C LEU A 644 -16.91 0.81 7.27
N THR A 645 -17.25 -0.34 7.84
CA THR A 645 -16.62 -1.60 7.44
C THR A 645 -16.99 -2.02 6.02
N ASN A 646 -18.21 -1.76 5.57
CA ASN A 646 -18.65 -2.09 4.20
C ASN A 646 -18.17 -1.09 3.13
N LYS A 647 -17.53 -0.02 3.51
CA LYS A 647 -17.05 1.01 2.59
C LYS A 647 -16.12 0.46 1.49
N SER A 648 -15.24 -0.47 1.84
CA SER A 648 -14.34 -1.14 0.89
C SER A 648 -15.04 -2.08 -0.10
N ASN A 649 -16.31 -2.44 0.17
CA ASN A 649 -17.07 -3.42 -0.60
C ASN A 649 -18.11 -2.80 -1.56
N HIS A 650 -17.96 -1.53 -1.90
CA HIS A 650 -18.83 -0.91 -2.90
C HIS A 650 -18.60 -1.47 -4.30
N PHE A 651 -19.67 -1.51 -5.09
CA PHE A 651 -19.56 -1.81 -6.51
C PHE A 651 -18.97 -0.63 -7.26
N PHE A 652 -17.99 -0.94 -8.12
CA PHE A 652 -17.45 -0.05 -9.12
C PHE A 652 -17.78 -0.59 -10.50
N THR A 653 -18.23 0.31 -11.39
CA THR A 653 -18.62 -0.05 -12.75
C THR A 653 -17.74 0.67 -13.75
N TRP A 654 -17.22 -0.09 -14.70
CA TRP A 654 -16.43 0.41 -15.82
C TRP A 654 -16.80 -0.32 -17.10
N GLY A 655 -16.48 0.28 -18.23
CA GLY A 655 -16.75 -0.33 -19.52
C GLY A 655 -15.69 -0.02 -20.56
N VAL A 656 -15.70 -0.84 -21.59
CA VAL A 656 -14.94 -0.71 -22.83
C VAL A 656 -15.88 -0.84 -23.98
N VAL A 657 -15.76 0.05 -24.97
CA VAL A 657 -16.45 -0.05 -26.27
C VAL A 657 -15.40 -0.01 -27.35
N ASP A 658 -15.39 -1.04 -28.16
CA ASP A 658 -14.60 -1.10 -29.40
C ASP A 658 -15.50 -0.84 -30.59
N ALA A 659 -15.12 0.12 -31.41
CA ALA A 659 -15.78 0.43 -32.69
C ALA A 659 -14.77 0.25 -33.81
N ALA A 660 -14.85 -0.86 -34.50
CA ALA A 660 -13.90 -1.25 -35.54
C ALA A 660 -14.57 -1.38 -36.90
N SER A 661 -13.75 -1.41 -37.96
CA SER A 661 -14.22 -1.52 -39.37
C SER A 661 -14.90 -2.86 -39.69
N HIS A 662 -14.72 -3.89 -38.85
CA HIS A 662 -15.25 -5.24 -39.03
C HIS A 662 -16.23 -5.66 -37.92
N MET A 663 -16.20 -5.02 -36.76
CA MET A 663 -17.03 -5.37 -35.61
C MET A 663 -17.23 -4.19 -34.64
N ALA A 664 -18.21 -4.35 -33.75
CA ALA A 664 -18.34 -3.55 -32.53
C ALA A 664 -18.39 -4.48 -31.30
N GLU A 665 -17.79 -4.05 -30.19
CA GLU A 665 -17.77 -4.78 -28.93
C GLU A 665 -18.10 -3.87 -27.77
N LEU A 666 -18.86 -4.37 -26.82
CA LEU A 666 -19.11 -3.75 -25.50
C LEU A 666 -18.73 -4.73 -24.41
N ASN A 667 -17.80 -4.32 -23.55
CA ASN A 667 -17.54 -5.00 -22.29
C ASN A 667 -17.92 -4.07 -21.14
N LEU A 668 -18.83 -4.50 -20.26
CA LEU A 668 -19.27 -3.76 -19.07
C LEU A 668 -19.10 -4.65 -17.85
N VAL A 669 -18.32 -4.16 -16.88
CA VAL A 669 -18.02 -4.86 -15.64
C VAL A 669 -18.49 -4.03 -14.45
N SER A 670 -19.22 -4.66 -13.52
CA SER A 670 -19.57 -4.09 -12.22
C SER A 670 -19.12 -5.05 -11.12
N SER A 671 -18.14 -4.63 -10.30
CA SER A 671 -17.47 -5.53 -9.37
C SER A 671 -17.27 -4.90 -8.00
N ASN A 672 -17.38 -5.72 -6.96
CA ASN A 672 -16.90 -5.45 -5.61
C ASN A 672 -15.85 -6.50 -5.19
N ILE A 673 -15.57 -6.63 -3.89
CA ILE A 673 -14.56 -7.59 -3.40
C ILE A 673 -14.91 -9.04 -3.76
N ARG A 674 -16.20 -9.42 -3.69
CA ARG A 674 -16.63 -10.82 -3.87
C ARG A 674 -17.48 -11.06 -5.10
N ASN A 675 -18.18 -10.06 -5.58
CA ASN A 675 -19.18 -10.25 -6.62
C ASN A 675 -18.82 -9.45 -7.86
N GLN A 676 -19.14 -10.01 -9.02
CA GLN A 676 -18.90 -9.38 -10.32
C GLN A 676 -20.06 -9.68 -11.26
N PHE A 677 -20.56 -8.64 -11.91
CA PHE A 677 -21.45 -8.74 -13.05
C PHE A 677 -20.66 -8.35 -14.30
N VAL A 678 -20.79 -9.14 -15.35
CA VAL A 678 -20.16 -8.89 -16.64
C VAL A 678 -21.20 -8.97 -17.73
N LEU A 679 -21.21 -7.96 -18.61
CA LEU A 679 -21.96 -7.96 -19.85
C LEU A 679 -20.94 -7.81 -20.98
N ASN A 680 -20.84 -8.82 -21.83
CA ASN A 680 -20.16 -8.75 -23.12
C ASN A 680 -21.16 -8.76 -24.24
N ALA A 681 -20.92 -7.99 -25.30
CA ALA A 681 -21.71 -8.05 -26.50
C ALA A 681 -20.80 -7.75 -27.69
N GLU A 682 -20.74 -8.64 -28.64
CA GLU A 682 -19.97 -8.58 -29.86
C GLU A 682 -20.92 -8.63 -31.07
N TYR A 683 -20.67 -7.77 -32.04
CA TYR A 683 -21.43 -7.71 -33.29
C TYR A 683 -20.51 -7.49 -34.47
N GLY A 684 -20.40 -8.49 -35.34
CA GLY A 684 -19.71 -8.39 -36.60
C GLY A 684 -20.62 -7.80 -37.70
N TRP A 685 -20.05 -6.99 -38.60
CA TRP A 685 -20.82 -6.44 -39.72
C TRP A 685 -21.25 -7.53 -40.72
N ASN A 686 -20.76 -8.74 -40.56
CA ASN A 686 -21.25 -9.96 -41.22
C ASN A 686 -22.51 -10.56 -40.54
N LYS A 687 -23.13 -9.82 -39.61
CA LYS A 687 -24.34 -10.19 -38.81
C LYS A 687 -24.12 -11.30 -37.78
N ASN A 688 -22.88 -11.64 -37.47
CA ASN A 688 -22.59 -12.51 -36.34
C ASN A 688 -22.79 -11.71 -35.02
N LEU A 689 -23.61 -12.21 -34.11
CA LEU A 689 -23.93 -11.60 -32.82
C LEU A 689 -23.67 -12.60 -31.70
N GLU A 690 -22.94 -12.14 -30.70
CA GLU A 690 -22.82 -12.84 -29.43
C GLU A 690 -23.01 -11.85 -28.29
N ALA A 691 -23.82 -12.20 -27.27
CA ALA A 691 -24.00 -11.40 -26.10
C ALA A 691 -24.10 -12.29 -24.85
N GLU A 692 -23.28 -11.99 -23.85
CA GLU A 692 -23.18 -12.75 -22.62
C GLU A 692 -23.45 -11.85 -21.42
N PHE A 693 -24.28 -12.32 -20.49
CA PHE A 693 -24.43 -11.71 -19.16
C PHE A 693 -24.15 -12.75 -18.10
N THR A 694 -23.17 -12.47 -17.21
CA THR A 694 -22.79 -13.37 -16.12
C THR A 694 -22.80 -12.68 -14.76
N TYR A 695 -23.16 -13.43 -13.74
CA TYR A 695 -22.89 -13.13 -12.34
C TYR A 695 -21.85 -14.10 -11.83
N GLY A 696 -20.73 -13.57 -11.34
CA GLY A 696 -19.62 -14.30 -10.75
C GLY A 696 -19.42 -13.99 -9.27
N ARG A 697 -18.94 -14.99 -8.53
CA ARG A 697 -18.52 -14.85 -7.14
C ARG A 697 -17.09 -15.31 -6.96
N PHE A 698 -16.23 -14.42 -6.49
CA PHE A 698 -14.84 -14.74 -6.16
C PHE A 698 -14.76 -15.58 -4.89
N LEU A 699 -14.18 -16.76 -5.00
CA LEU A 699 -13.86 -17.63 -3.88
C LEU A 699 -12.60 -17.16 -3.17
N TYR A 700 -11.60 -16.74 -3.94
CA TYR A 700 -10.42 -16.02 -3.48
C TYR A 700 -9.90 -15.17 -4.64
N ASP A 701 -8.78 -14.47 -4.47
CA ASP A 701 -8.26 -13.47 -5.40
C ASP A 701 -8.27 -13.83 -6.88
N TYR A 702 -7.99 -15.08 -7.20
CA TYR A 702 -7.71 -15.51 -8.56
C TYR A 702 -8.75 -16.48 -9.13
N LEU A 703 -9.72 -16.91 -8.32
CA LEU A 703 -10.75 -17.88 -8.75
C LEU A 703 -12.15 -17.35 -8.45
N SER A 704 -12.98 -17.28 -9.46
CA SER A 704 -14.42 -17.07 -9.33
C SER A 704 -15.22 -18.18 -9.98
N VAL A 705 -16.38 -18.46 -9.41
CA VAL A 705 -17.42 -19.29 -10.05
C VAL A 705 -18.50 -18.36 -10.59
N PHE A 706 -19.11 -18.71 -11.70
CA PHE A 706 -20.12 -17.89 -12.31
C PHE A 706 -21.27 -18.68 -12.92
N GLY A 707 -22.39 -18.03 -13.13
CA GLY A 707 -23.50 -18.50 -13.93
C GLY A 707 -24.08 -17.33 -14.72
N GLY A 708 -24.70 -17.64 -15.85
CA GLY A 708 -25.21 -16.61 -16.73
C GLY A 708 -25.99 -17.14 -17.91
N VAL A 709 -26.17 -16.25 -18.87
CA VAL A 709 -26.85 -16.53 -20.14
C VAL A 709 -25.96 -16.02 -21.27
N ASN A 710 -25.74 -16.87 -22.27
CA ASN A 710 -25.17 -16.49 -23.56
C ASN A 710 -26.29 -16.49 -24.61
N VAL A 711 -26.20 -15.55 -25.56
CA VAL A 711 -27.13 -15.37 -26.66
C VAL A 711 -26.29 -15.24 -27.93
N GLU A 712 -26.43 -16.18 -28.82
CA GLU A 712 -25.73 -16.23 -30.07
C GLU A 712 -26.71 -16.45 -31.25
N ASN A 713 -26.38 -15.99 -32.45
CA ASN A 713 -27.16 -16.37 -33.62
C ASN A 713 -26.56 -17.64 -34.27
N GLU A 714 -27.40 -18.36 -35.03
CA GLU A 714 -26.99 -19.62 -35.70
C GLU A 714 -26.00 -19.41 -36.89
N GLU A 715 -25.52 -20.55 -37.42
CA GLU A 715 -24.45 -20.63 -38.43
C GLU A 715 -24.62 -19.74 -39.69
N ASP A 716 -25.85 -19.36 -40.03
CA ASP A 716 -26.16 -18.54 -41.19
C ASP A 716 -26.09 -17.02 -40.95
N ASN A 717 -25.61 -16.58 -39.81
CA ASN A 717 -25.49 -15.16 -39.40
C ASN A 717 -26.83 -14.38 -39.57
N SER A 718 -27.96 -15.00 -39.24
CA SER A 718 -29.31 -14.42 -39.25
C SER A 718 -29.67 -13.92 -37.85
N LEU A 719 -30.10 -12.65 -37.74
CA LEU A 719 -30.63 -12.13 -36.48
C LEU A 719 -32.05 -12.64 -36.19
N ASP A 720 -32.66 -13.39 -37.07
CA ASP A 720 -34.01 -13.97 -36.87
C ASP A 720 -33.98 -15.29 -36.07
N GLU A 721 -32.77 -15.86 -35.88
CA GLU A 721 -32.57 -17.14 -35.22
C GLU A 721 -31.56 -16.98 -34.04
N ILE A 722 -31.99 -16.22 -33.04
CA ILE A 722 -31.22 -16.00 -31.82
C ILE A 722 -31.51 -17.12 -30.80
N GLN A 723 -30.45 -17.77 -30.29
CA GLN A 723 -30.55 -18.84 -29.32
C GLN A 723 -29.94 -18.46 -27.98
N PRO A 724 -30.75 -18.40 -26.91
CA PRO A 724 -30.22 -18.24 -25.56
C PRO A 724 -29.77 -19.59 -24.99
N THR A 725 -28.59 -19.61 -24.38
CA THR A 725 -28.07 -20.74 -23.63
C THR A 725 -27.73 -20.32 -22.19
N ALA A 726 -28.08 -21.15 -21.22
CA ALA A 726 -27.64 -20.95 -19.85
C ALA A 726 -26.23 -21.52 -19.69
N ILE A 727 -25.35 -20.79 -19.02
CA ILE A 727 -23.94 -21.16 -18.83
C ILE A 727 -23.58 -21.18 -17.34
N VAL A 728 -22.70 -22.10 -16.96
CA VAL A 728 -22.08 -22.13 -15.63
C VAL A 728 -20.59 -22.48 -15.79
N GLY A 729 -19.75 -21.93 -14.93
CA GLY A 729 -18.32 -22.16 -15.06
C GLY A 729 -17.50 -21.54 -13.95
N PHE A 730 -16.19 -21.50 -14.20
CA PHE A 730 -15.25 -20.79 -13.34
C PHE A 730 -14.26 -20.00 -14.19
N ARG A 731 -13.80 -18.87 -13.63
CA ARG A 731 -12.72 -18.04 -14.17
C ARG A 731 -11.52 -18.08 -13.23
N TYR A 732 -10.34 -18.26 -13.80
CA TYR A 732 -9.11 -18.39 -13.04
C TYR A 732 -7.98 -17.58 -13.68
N LEU A 733 -7.43 -16.64 -12.90
CA LEU A 733 -6.18 -15.98 -13.30
C LEU A 733 -5.02 -16.94 -13.05
N THR A 734 -4.48 -17.53 -14.11
CA THR A 734 -3.41 -18.51 -14.03
C THR A 734 -2.07 -17.87 -13.66
N PRO A 735 -1.03 -18.62 -13.24
CA PRO A 735 0.34 -18.16 -13.35
C PRO A 735 0.62 -17.66 -14.77
N TYR A 736 1.50 -16.67 -14.88
CA TYR A 736 1.77 -15.92 -16.12
C TYR A 736 0.61 -15.04 -16.61
N LEU A 737 -0.38 -14.76 -15.72
CA LEU A 737 -1.46 -13.79 -15.95
C LEU A 737 -2.36 -14.10 -17.16
N PHE A 738 -2.55 -15.35 -17.51
CA PHE A 738 -3.60 -15.71 -18.46
C PHE A 738 -4.94 -15.80 -17.75
N ASN A 739 -5.95 -15.20 -18.31
CA ASN A 739 -7.34 -15.36 -17.93
C ASN A 739 -7.86 -16.66 -18.53
N LEU A 740 -8.11 -17.64 -17.70
CA LEU A 740 -8.71 -18.92 -18.06
C LEU A 740 -10.19 -18.88 -17.70
N ASP A 741 -11.06 -19.16 -18.65
CA ASP A 741 -12.49 -19.39 -18.45
C ASP A 741 -12.80 -20.85 -18.87
N VAL A 742 -13.47 -21.58 -17.98
CA VAL A 742 -13.93 -22.95 -18.25
C VAL A 742 -15.40 -23.02 -17.89
N ARG A 743 -16.22 -23.41 -18.86
CA ARG A 743 -17.67 -23.41 -18.71
C ARG A 743 -18.33 -24.59 -19.41
N ILE A 744 -19.59 -24.79 -19.10
CA ILE A 744 -20.49 -25.67 -19.79
C ILE A 744 -21.85 -24.99 -19.93
N ASP A 745 -22.51 -25.19 -21.04
CA ASP A 745 -23.86 -24.69 -21.27
C ASP A 745 -24.96 -25.73 -21.00
N ASN A 746 -26.21 -25.33 -21.14
CA ASN A 746 -27.36 -26.21 -20.94
C ASN A 746 -27.55 -27.26 -22.06
N LYS A 747 -26.80 -27.15 -23.18
CA LYS A 747 -26.68 -28.18 -24.23
C LYS A 747 -25.54 -29.17 -23.94
N LEU A 748 -24.89 -29.04 -22.75
CA LEU A 748 -23.73 -29.84 -22.30
C LEU A 748 -22.51 -29.70 -23.23
N ARG A 749 -22.31 -28.51 -23.82
CA ARG A 749 -21.15 -28.15 -24.62
C ARG A 749 -20.05 -27.58 -23.70
N PRO A 750 -18.98 -28.29 -23.39
CA PRO A 750 -17.86 -27.73 -22.64
C PRO A 750 -17.08 -26.76 -23.50
N GLN A 751 -16.66 -25.65 -22.87
CA GLN A 751 -15.90 -24.59 -23.49
C GLN A 751 -14.72 -24.21 -22.60
N ILE A 752 -13.60 -23.91 -23.21
CA ILE A 752 -12.40 -23.37 -22.55
C ILE A 752 -11.91 -22.17 -23.34
N SER A 753 -11.67 -21.06 -22.65
CA SER A 753 -11.02 -19.90 -23.26
C SER A 753 -9.80 -19.45 -22.47
N LEU A 754 -8.85 -18.85 -23.18
CA LEU A 754 -7.60 -18.35 -22.65
C LEU A 754 -7.28 -17.00 -23.28
N ALA A 755 -7.18 -15.95 -22.48
CA ALA A 755 -6.90 -14.59 -22.96
C ALA A 755 -5.76 -13.96 -22.18
N ARG A 756 -5.00 -13.10 -22.85
CA ARG A 756 -3.98 -12.27 -22.23
C ARG A 756 -3.70 -11.00 -23.03
N GLU A 757 -3.39 -9.92 -22.28
CA GLU A 757 -2.87 -8.67 -22.79
C GLU A 757 -1.48 -8.39 -22.21
N VAL A 758 -0.55 -7.83 -22.99
CA VAL A 758 0.82 -7.53 -22.58
C VAL A 758 1.26 -6.17 -23.10
N LEU A 759 1.77 -5.30 -22.23
CA LEU A 759 2.40 -4.04 -22.60
C LEU A 759 3.77 -4.31 -23.24
N VAL A 760 3.91 -4.12 -24.57
CA VAL A 760 5.15 -4.43 -25.31
C VAL A 760 6.03 -3.20 -25.54
N PHE A 761 5.43 -2.04 -25.82
CA PHE A 761 6.10 -0.75 -25.94
C PHE A 761 5.37 0.29 -25.07
N PRO A 762 5.97 1.43 -24.77
CA PRO A 762 5.26 2.49 -24.10
C PRO A 762 3.94 2.80 -24.82
N ARG A 763 2.80 2.61 -24.14
CA ARG A 763 1.43 2.80 -24.70
C ARG A 763 0.96 1.76 -25.72
N THR A 764 1.72 0.70 -26.01
CA THR A 764 1.30 -0.33 -26.98
C THR A 764 1.13 -1.68 -26.31
N PHE A 765 -0.08 -2.18 -26.36
CA PHE A 765 -0.43 -3.51 -25.88
C PHE A 765 -0.56 -4.48 -27.06
N LEU A 766 -0.18 -5.73 -26.84
CA LEU A 766 -0.58 -6.86 -27.65
C LEU A 766 -1.53 -7.71 -26.84
N PHE A 767 -2.60 -8.15 -27.47
CA PHE A 767 -3.55 -9.06 -26.85
C PHE A 767 -3.82 -10.27 -27.74
N GLY A 768 -4.21 -11.36 -27.10
CA GLY A 768 -4.63 -12.58 -27.77
C GLY A 768 -5.66 -13.31 -26.95
N GLU A 769 -6.61 -13.91 -27.64
CA GLU A 769 -7.66 -14.73 -27.08
C GLU A 769 -7.82 -16.00 -27.94
N PHE A 770 -8.05 -17.09 -27.26
CA PHE A 770 -8.31 -18.38 -27.88
C PHE A 770 -9.44 -19.08 -27.12
N GLU A 771 -10.41 -19.56 -27.86
CA GLU A 771 -11.57 -20.28 -27.34
C GLU A 771 -11.77 -21.60 -28.10
N TYR A 772 -12.15 -22.62 -27.35
CA TYR A 772 -12.47 -23.93 -27.89
C TYR A 772 -13.74 -24.44 -27.23
N GLN A 773 -14.78 -24.69 -28.02
CA GLN A 773 -16.03 -25.31 -27.60
C GLN A 773 -16.15 -26.70 -28.30
N ALA A 774 -16.61 -27.68 -27.54
CA ALA A 774 -16.86 -29.02 -28.05
C ALA A 774 -18.34 -29.35 -27.91
N ASP A 775 -18.97 -29.87 -28.95
CA ASP A 775 -20.32 -30.44 -28.93
C ASP A 775 -20.23 -31.96 -29.21
N PHE A 776 -20.66 -32.74 -28.25
CA PHE A 776 -20.69 -34.21 -28.32
C PHE A 776 -22.09 -34.73 -28.70
N GLY A 777 -23.03 -33.84 -29.01
CA GLY A 777 -24.43 -34.22 -29.34
C GLY A 777 -25.17 -34.88 -28.18
N TRP A 778 -24.77 -34.58 -26.93
CA TRP A 778 -25.40 -35.20 -25.74
C TRP A 778 -26.83 -34.73 -25.51
N VAL A 779 -27.15 -33.52 -25.90
CA VAL A 779 -28.50 -32.95 -25.85
C VAL A 779 -29.00 -32.73 -27.26
N LYS A 780 -30.05 -33.45 -27.65
CA LYS A 780 -30.71 -33.29 -28.95
C LYS A 780 -31.60 -32.05 -28.93
N ASP A 781 -31.44 -31.17 -29.93
CA ASP A 781 -32.42 -30.11 -30.12
C ASP A 781 -33.75 -30.65 -30.56
N THR A 782 -34.78 -30.56 -29.72
CA THR A 782 -36.11 -31.11 -29.99
C THR A 782 -36.93 -30.26 -30.94
N ARG A 783 -36.40 -29.13 -31.41
CA ARG A 783 -37.11 -28.19 -32.32
C ARG A 783 -36.94 -28.54 -33.78
N GLU A 784 -35.86 -29.22 -34.15
CA GLU A 784 -35.71 -29.75 -35.51
C GLU A 784 -36.52 -31.02 -35.66
N GLY A 785 -37.69 -30.91 -36.28
CA GLY A 785 -38.60 -32.01 -36.59
C GLY A 785 -38.05 -33.07 -37.54
N ASN A 786 -36.79 -33.08 -37.86
CA ASN A 786 -36.06 -34.10 -38.59
C ASN A 786 -35.10 -34.84 -37.68
N ILE A 787 -35.43 -36.08 -37.35
CA ILE A 787 -34.55 -37.02 -36.72
C ILE A 787 -33.45 -37.38 -37.73
N SER A 788 -32.48 -36.48 -37.91
CA SER A 788 -31.25 -36.88 -38.60
C SER A 788 -30.37 -37.63 -37.61
N SER A 789 -30.12 -38.85 -37.93
CA SER A 789 -29.27 -39.76 -37.19
C SER A 789 -27.87 -39.14 -36.98
N GLY A 790 -27.51 -38.87 -35.71
CA GLY A 790 -26.14 -38.79 -35.26
C GLY A 790 -25.32 -37.69 -35.90
N LYS A 791 -25.45 -36.40 -35.50
CA LYS A 791 -24.33 -35.49 -35.57
C LYS A 791 -23.26 -36.01 -34.59
N GLY A 792 -22.19 -36.54 -35.13
CA GLY A 792 -21.04 -36.86 -34.34
C GLY A 792 -20.43 -35.58 -33.78
N TYR A 793 -19.40 -35.74 -32.97
CA TYR A 793 -18.59 -34.65 -32.39
C TYR A 793 -18.36 -33.50 -33.38
N THR A 794 -18.74 -32.27 -32.96
CA THR A 794 -18.42 -31.03 -33.64
C THR A 794 -17.60 -30.13 -32.69
N LYS A 795 -16.81 -29.23 -33.24
CA LYS A 795 -16.01 -28.28 -32.47
C LYS A 795 -16.11 -26.89 -33.07
N GLU A 796 -16.05 -25.91 -32.23
CA GLU A 796 -15.89 -24.52 -32.62
C GLU A 796 -14.58 -23.99 -32.07
N ILE A 797 -13.86 -23.21 -32.85
CA ILE A 797 -12.60 -22.56 -32.45
C ILE A 797 -12.71 -21.09 -32.82
N VAL A 798 -12.64 -20.26 -31.80
CA VAL A 798 -12.58 -18.81 -31.93
C VAL A 798 -11.20 -18.34 -31.48
N TRP A 799 -10.59 -17.45 -32.24
CA TRP A 799 -9.36 -16.82 -31.82
C TRP A 799 -9.26 -15.39 -32.36
N ARG A 800 -8.71 -14.55 -31.52
CA ARG A 800 -8.47 -13.14 -31.81
C ARG A 800 -7.06 -12.76 -31.41
N VAL A 801 -6.40 -11.96 -32.22
CA VAL A 801 -5.08 -11.39 -31.92
C VAL A 801 -5.07 -9.93 -32.41
N GLY A 802 -4.49 -9.07 -31.62
CA GLY A 802 -4.48 -7.65 -31.98
C GLY A 802 -3.47 -6.84 -31.20
N SER A 803 -3.45 -5.57 -31.55
CA SER A 803 -2.68 -4.54 -30.87
C SER A 803 -3.53 -3.33 -30.55
N GLU A 804 -3.20 -2.66 -29.48
CA GLU A 804 -3.85 -1.45 -29.03
C GLU A 804 -2.81 -0.39 -28.69
N TYR A 805 -2.98 0.84 -29.21
CA TYR A 805 -2.14 1.99 -28.90
C TYR A 805 -2.92 3.01 -28.08
N LEU A 806 -2.48 3.24 -26.85
CA LEU A 806 -3.12 4.13 -25.89
C LEU A 806 -2.84 5.61 -26.23
N ILE A 807 -3.86 6.34 -26.68
CA ILE A 807 -3.81 7.79 -26.89
C ILE A 807 -3.94 8.51 -25.55
N SER A 808 -4.93 8.11 -24.76
CA SER A 808 -5.25 8.65 -23.45
C SER A 808 -5.83 7.54 -22.56
N LYS A 809 -6.11 7.83 -21.29
CA LYS A 809 -6.80 6.87 -20.41
C LYS A 809 -8.21 6.46 -20.91
N THR A 810 -8.81 7.26 -21.79
CA THR A 810 -10.16 7.03 -22.32
C THR A 810 -10.14 6.48 -23.73
N PHE A 811 -9.17 6.85 -24.54
CA PHE A 811 -9.14 6.55 -25.99
C PHE A 811 -7.88 5.80 -26.41
N SER A 812 -8.06 4.77 -27.22
CA SER A 812 -6.99 4.02 -27.88
C SER A 812 -7.34 3.73 -29.33
N LEU A 813 -6.31 3.55 -30.16
CA LEU A 813 -6.44 2.95 -31.48
C LEU A 813 -6.21 1.45 -31.36
N MET A 814 -7.06 0.65 -31.98
CA MET A 814 -6.92 -0.81 -32.02
C MET A 814 -6.83 -1.32 -33.45
N ALA A 815 -6.13 -2.43 -33.61
CA ALA A 815 -6.14 -3.23 -34.83
C ALA A 815 -6.11 -4.70 -34.43
N ASN A 816 -7.01 -5.50 -34.99
CA ASN A 816 -7.08 -6.90 -34.69
C ASN A 816 -7.49 -7.77 -35.88
N TYR A 817 -7.30 -9.04 -35.70
CA TYR A 817 -7.90 -10.08 -36.54
C TYR A 817 -8.69 -11.03 -35.63
N ASP A 818 -9.95 -11.24 -36.01
CA ASP A 818 -10.83 -12.22 -35.38
C ASP A 818 -11.27 -13.22 -36.47
N ASN A 819 -11.16 -14.49 -36.20
CA ASN A 819 -11.48 -15.51 -37.24
C ASN A 819 -12.96 -15.54 -37.63
N ARG A 820 -13.87 -14.95 -36.83
CA ARG A 820 -15.31 -14.80 -37.13
C ARG A 820 -15.59 -13.53 -37.95
N PHE A 821 -14.85 -12.45 -37.67
CA PHE A 821 -15.16 -11.09 -38.17
C PHE A 821 -14.15 -10.60 -39.20
N GLY A 822 -12.96 -11.22 -39.29
CA GLY A 822 -11.89 -10.79 -40.19
C GLY A 822 -10.94 -9.77 -39.57
N ALA A 823 -10.15 -9.10 -40.46
CA ALA A 823 -9.20 -8.07 -40.04
C ALA A 823 -9.83 -6.69 -40.03
N GLY A 824 -9.49 -5.89 -39.04
CA GLY A 824 -9.93 -4.52 -38.96
C GLY A 824 -9.19 -3.67 -37.97
N GLY A 825 -9.53 -2.39 -37.96
CA GLY A 825 -9.01 -1.43 -36.98
C GLY A 825 -10.07 -0.42 -36.60
N GLY A 826 -9.86 0.21 -35.47
CA GLY A 826 -10.87 1.10 -34.91
C GLY A 826 -10.42 1.89 -33.70
N LEU A 827 -11.40 2.38 -32.96
CA LEU A 827 -11.26 3.16 -31.74
C LEU A 827 -11.80 2.37 -30.56
N THR A 828 -11.00 2.29 -29.52
CA THR A 828 -11.42 1.81 -28.20
C THR A 828 -11.75 2.99 -27.31
N VAL A 829 -12.89 2.95 -26.66
CA VAL A 829 -13.33 3.95 -25.65
C VAL A 829 -13.51 3.28 -24.30
N ARG A 830 -12.86 3.84 -23.26
CA ARG A 830 -12.92 3.36 -21.87
C ARG A 830 -13.61 4.39 -20.98
N PHE A 831 -14.57 3.95 -20.11
CA PHE A 831 -15.32 4.85 -19.22
C PHE A 831 -15.56 4.27 -17.82
#